data_a8bd71d86c861069ca19cf24ad756109
#
_entry.id   a8bd71d86c861069ca19cf24ad756109
#
_cell.length_a   1.000
_cell.length_b   1.000
_cell.length_c   1.000
_cell.angle_alpha   90.00
_cell.angle_beta   90.00
_cell.angle_gamma   90.00
#
_symmetry.space_group_name_H-M   'P 1'
#
loop_
_entity.id
_entity.type
_entity.pdbx_description
1 polymer ?
#
loop_
_entity_poly.entity_id
_entity_poly.type
_entity_poly.pdbx_seq_one_letter_code
_entity_poly.pdbx_strand_id
1 'polypeptide(L)'
;MINLAEFAIRQRKFVLFFIVLSVIAGIYSYFDLGKLEDPSFTVKTAVVVTLYPGASAEEVEHQVTDTVETKLQEMAELDRLRSLSRPGLSMVFVDLKESLNSKALPQEWDLLRRKVDDVKLQLPSSAQISVVQDEFSEVYGMLFSIHSTDAAPEELRRYAEELQRQIKAVDGIKKIELHGIQPRVVHIDMPDERLAQYGLSIAQVWNQLSTQNSTFEAGKFDAGTERIRIAQTSEFQSLEDIRNLIINGGTGEFGSGLIRLGDIADITMGYQTPALAENRYNGEPAVTLAVSPVQGINVVSLGDTIQDIIANYQATLPLGVDISTVAYQPEEVQKSIDDFVGNLLESVAIVFVVLLVFMGFKSATIVGASLLLTILLTLVYMNIASIDLHRVSLGTFILALGMLVDNAIVITDMMIAKLNKGIERTRAAIDSVKETAVPLLGATVIAIMGASPVLFSKTDSAEFASSVFYIVASSLLLSWIVAMTFTVLMAWMFIKPKANSEETKPSRYKQLVFWTVDNPRKALAALVPLILVTAVAIPYVAVNFIPQSDRSIVFLDYWLPNGAKIEQTSADMRKVEEWLVAQPEVESISSYVGTSAPRFSVTVEPEPLDPAYGQILINTKDYESISYLVTRGDDWLKEAFPDAEPRFRALKLATKDKFAVEVRFSGPDETVLHQLAAEAKTIFASNPDAKYIRDDWRQESKVLKPILNQDKMRQAGINRADVAFALKRASDGMPLGQMNLNDELIPIQLRGTSRNMASLETLPVRSLLGFNSVPLGQVVDGFELVTEESMIWRRDRVKTITVQAGVSRDSTPANVRNAIKDQVEAIQLPAGYSMEWGGEYYDEDKAVTDIMKQQPKAMLIMVIILVAMFNGFKQPIIILATLPLAASGAVFALLGFDKPFGFMALIGAITLTGMIIKNGIVLMDQIELERTNGKSLSDAIKEATVNRTMAISMGALTTALGMIPLLSDLLFDQMAATIIGGLAAATILSLFVMPALYRLAYKEKAPSTQTNAELEEASS
;
A
#
# COMPACT_ATOMS: atom_id res chain seq x y z
N MET A 1 3.62 45.98 -12.74
CA MET A 1 2.75 45.00 -12.05
C MET A 1 1.55 45.73 -11.46
N ILE A 2 0.34 45.18 -11.64
CA ILE A 2 -0.86 45.71 -10.97
C ILE A 2 -0.62 45.55 -9.47
N ASN A 3 -0.73 46.63 -8.70
CA ASN A 3 -0.58 46.55 -7.25
C ASN A 3 -1.84 45.92 -6.66
N LEU A 4 -1.74 44.65 -6.22
CA LEU A 4 -2.85 43.86 -5.68
C LEU A 4 -3.53 44.55 -4.49
N ALA A 5 -2.78 45.26 -3.66
CA ALA A 5 -3.34 46.05 -2.55
C ALA A 5 -4.18 47.24 -3.05
N GLU A 6 -3.70 47.96 -4.05
CA GLU A 6 -4.45 49.06 -4.65
C GLU A 6 -5.75 48.57 -5.28
N PHE A 7 -5.71 47.43 -6.00
CA PHE A 7 -6.88 46.76 -6.54
C PHE A 7 -7.85 46.39 -5.42
N ALA A 8 -7.37 45.70 -4.38
CA ALA A 8 -8.21 45.21 -3.27
C ALA A 8 -8.90 46.38 -2.51
N ILE A 9 -8.20 47.49 -2.30
CA ILE A 9 -8.75 48.66 -1.59
C ILE A 9 -9.75 49.42 -2.48
N ARG A 10 -9.43 49.60 -3.76
CA ARG A 10 -10.32 50.29 -4.71
C ARG A 10 -11.59 49.51 -5.02
N GLN A 11 -11.44 48.18 -5.22
CA GLN A 11 -12.54 47.28 -5.56
C GLN A 11 -13.02 46.45 -4.34
N ARG A 12 -13.04 47.06 -3.15
CA ARG A 12 -13.31 46.36 -1.88
C ARG A 12 -14.60 45.51 -1.87
N LYS A 13 -15.66 45.99 -2.51
CA LYS A 13 -16.94 45.27 -2.58
C LYS A 13 -16.83 44.01 -3.41
N PHE A 14 -16.08 44.07 -4.51
CA PHE A 14 -15.79 42.92 -5.37
C PHE A 14 -14.93 41.88 -4.65
N VAL A 15 -13.88 42.28 -3.96
CA VAL A 15 -13.02 41.38 -3.17
C VAL A 15 -13.82 40.71 -2.04
N LEU A 16 -14.65 41.46 -1.30
CA LEU A 16 -15.51 40.90 -0.26
C LEU A 16 -16.52 39.92 -0.82
N PHE A 17 -17.11 40.17 -2.00
CA PHE A 17 -17.99 39.21 -2.67
C PHE A 17 -17.27 37.94 -2.99
N PHE A 18 -16.04 37.96 -3.56
CA PHE A 18 -15.24 36.78 -3.85
C PHE A 18 -14.83 36.00 -2.59
N ILE A 19 -14.58 36.70 -1.46
CA ILE A 19 -14.29 36.05 -0.18
C ILE A 19 -15.49 35.23 0.28
N VAL A 20 -16.69 35.81 0.25
CA VAL A 20 -17.92 35.10 0.63
C VAL A 20 -18.17 33.90 -0.30
N LEU A 21 -17.98 34.13 -1.60
CA LEU A 21 -18.09 33.03 -2.59
C LEU A 21 -17.06 31.93 -2.33
N SER A 22 -15.82 32.26 -2.01
CA SER A 22 -14.75 31.32 -1.69
C SER A 22 -15.05 30.50 -0.43
N VAL A 23 -15.65 31.13 0.59
CA VAL A 23 -16.08 30.42 1.82
C VAL A 23 -17.18 29.42 1.49
N ILE A 24 -18.21 29.83 0.74
CA ILE A 24 -19.30 28.93 0.34
C ILE A 24 -18.77 27.77 -0.53
N ALA A 25 -17.94 28.08 -1.53
CA ALA A 25 -17.33 27.08 -2.39
C ALA A 25 -16.42 26.12 -1.61
N GLY A 26 -15.66 26.62 -0.63
CA GLY A 26 -14.78 25.78 0.19
C GLY A 26 -15.56 24.81 1.08
N ILE A 27 -16.65 25.28 1.68
CA ILE A 27 -17.55 24.41 2.47
C ILE A 27 -18.21 23.37 1.55
N TYR A 28 -18.71 23.78 0.40
CA TYR A 28 -19.27 22.85 -0.58
C TYR A 28 -18.25 21.79 -1.01
N SER A 29 -17.02 22.21 -1.35
CA SER A 29 -15.96 21.29 -1.74
C SER A 29 -15.60 20.25 -0.67
N TYR A 30 -15.65 20.60 0.61
CA TYR A 30 -15.40 19.65 1.70
C TYR A 30 -16.40 18.48 1.73
N PHE A 31 -17.67 18.76 1.40
CA PHE A 31 -18.70 17.72 1.34
C PHE A 31 -18.68 16.93 0.03
N ASP A 32 -18.25 17.55 -1.06
CA ASP A 32 -18.24 16.98 -2.41
C ASP A 32 -16.97 16.15 -2.71
N LEU A 33 -15.86 16.39 -2.00
CA LEU A 33 -14.61 15.67 -2.16
C LEU A 33 -14.75 14.19 -1.82
N GLY A 34 -14.14 13.33 -2.63
CA GLY A 34 -13.95 11.92 -2.32
C GLY A 34 -13.23 11.75 -0.98
N LYS A 35 -13.65 10.75 -0.22
CA LYS A 35 -13.10 10.43 1.11
C LYS A 35 -12.57 9.01 1.07
N LEU A 36 -11.27 8.87 1.19
CA LEU A 36 -10.53 7.61 1.15
C LEU A 36 -9.65 7.48 2.40
N GLU A 37 -9.29 6.28 2.76
CA GLU A 37 -8.31 6.04 3.82
C GLU A 37 -6.90 6.44 3.39
N ASP A 38 -6.44 5.82 2.31
CA ASP A 38 -5.13 6.03 1.70
C ASP A 38 -5.25 6.70 0.32
N PRO A 39 -4.19 7.35 -0.17
CA PRO A 39 -4.16 7.84 -1.53
C PRO A 39 -4.52 6.74 -2.53
N SER A 40 -5.24 7.09 -3.60
CA SER A 40 -5.47 6.17 -4.70
C SER A 40 -4.11 5.74 -5.29
N PHE A 41 -3.71 4.52 -4.96
CA PHE A 41 -2.45 3.93 -5.36
C PHE A 41 -2.69 2.98 -6.54
N THR A 42 -1.86 3.10 -7.55
CA THR A 42 -1.97 2.26 -8.74
C THR A 42 -1.06 1.05 -8.60
N VAL A 43 -1.61 -0.12 -8.33
CA VAL A 43 -0.83 -1.35 -8.34
C VAL A 43 -0.51 -1.74 -9.79
N LYS A 44 0.79 -1.88 -10.06
CA LYS A 44 1.35 -2.10 -11.40
C LYS A 44 1.76 -3.56 -11.61
N THR A 45 1.08 -4.47 -10.92
CA THR A 45 1.32 -5.93 -10.96
C THR A 45 0.12 -6.64 -11.53
N ALA A 46 0.32 -7.49 -12.54
CA ALA A 46 -0.65 -8.47 -13.02
C ALA A 46 -0.09 -9.88 -12.82
N VAL A 47 -0.97 -10.88 -12.78
CA VAL A 47 -0.57 -12.28 -12.64
C VAL A 47 -1.05 -13.08 -13.84
N VAL A 48 -0.15 -13.84 -14.46
CA VAL A 48 -0.48 -14.80 -15.51
C VAL A 48 -0.50 -16.19 -14.89
N VAL A 49 -1.66 -16.81 -14.88
CA VAL A 49 -1.89 -18.15 -14.30
C VAL A 49 -2.05 -19.17 -15.39
N THR A 50 -1.23 -20.21 -15.42
CA THR A 50 -1.30 -21.31 -16.36
C THR A 50 -1.36 -22.64 -15.62
N LEU A 51 -2.39 -23.44 -15.91
CA LEU A 51 -2.51 -24.79 -15.35
C LEU A 51 -1.82 -25.81 -16.28
N TYR A 52 -1.01 -26.68 -15.69
CA TYR A 52 -0.39 -27.80 -16.39
C TYR A 52 -0.57 -29.10 -15.55
N PRO A 53 -1.79 -29.66 -15.55
CA PRO A 53 -2.13 -30.77 -14.69
C PRO A 53 -1.23 -32.00 -14.89
N GLY A 54 -0.75 -32.57 -13.79
CA GLY A 54 0.09 -33.75 -13.76
C GLY A 54 1.60 -33.53 -13.89
N ALA A 55 2.03 -32.28 -14.15
CA ALA A 55 3.43 -31.91 -14.21
C ALA A 55 4.01 -31.63 -12.80
N SER A 56 5.28 -31.95 -12.55
CA SER A 56 6.03 -31.54 -11.36
C SER A 56 6.33 -30.04 -11.38
N ALA A 57 6.78 -29.48 -10.26
CA ALA A 57 7.16 -28.07 -10.19
C ALA A 57 8.29 -27.73 -11.18
N GLU A 58 9.28 -28.61 -11.34
CA GLU A 58 10.38 -28.47 -12.28
C GLU A 58 9.91 -28.55 -13.75
N GLU A 59 9.00 -29.49 -14.06
CA GLU A 59 8.41 -29.57 -15.41
C GLU A 59 7.58 -28.32 -15.75
N VAL A 60 6.83 -27.81 -14.79
CA VAL A 60 6.09 -26.55 -14.93
C VAL A 60 7.05 -25.39 -15.16
N GLU A 61 8.14 -25.32 -14.38
CA GLU A 61 9.17 -24.28 -14.51
C GLU A 61 9.76 -24.27 -15.91
N HIS A 62 10.26 -25.42 -16.38
CA HIS A 62 10.97 -25.52 -17.65
C HIS A 62 10.07 -25.42 -18.88
N GLN A 63 8.87 -26.02 -18.86
CA GLN A 63 8.03 -26.13 -20.04
C GLN A 63 7.01 -25.01 -20.18
N VAL A 64 6.57 -24.44 -19.06
CA VAL A 64 5.51 -23.42 -19.05
C VAL A 64 6.07 -22.07 -18.61
N THR A 65 6.61 -22.01 -17.38
CA THR A 65 7.02 -20.74 -16.76
C THR A 65 8.10 -20.04 -17.58
N ASP A 66 9.17 -20.73 -17.95
CA ASP A 66 10.28 -20.17 -18.74
C ASP A 66 9.83 -19.70 -20.13
N THR A 67 8.89 -20.42 -20.75
CA THR A 67 8.33 -20.04 -22.05
C THR A 67 7.52 -18.75 -21.96
N VAL A 68 6.68 -18.63 -20.91
CA VAL A 68 5.89 -17.43 -20.64
C VAL A 68 6.79 -16.24 -20.30
N GLU A 69 7.72 -16.41 -19.37
CA GLU A 69 8.69 -15.35 -18.97
C GLU A 69 9.49 -14.83 -20.15
N THR A 70 9.99 -15.74 -21.01
CA THR A 70 10.77 -15.36 -22.20
C THR A 70 9.98 -14.42 -23.10
N LYS A 71 8.69 -14.67 -23.29
CA LYS A 71 7.84 -13.80 -24.11
C LYS A 71 7.51 -12.48 -23.43
N LEU A 72 7.29 -12.50 -22.13
CA LEU A 72 6.94 -11.31 -21.37
C LEU A 72 8.11 -10.33 -21.21
N GLN A 73 9.35 -10.81 -21.26
CA GLN A 73 10.55 -9.94 -21.27
C GLN A 73 10.63 -9.01 -22.50
N GLU A 74 9.85 -9.25 -23.54
CA GLU A 74 9.76 -8.35 -24.70
C GLU A 74 8.97 -7.06 -24.42
N MET A 75 8.33 -6.94 -23.25
CA MET A 75 7.57 -5.74 -22.88
C MET A 75 8.52 -4.60 -22.47
N ALA A 76 8.39 -3.45 -23.13
CA ALA A 76 9.28 -2.29 -22.91
C ALA A 76 9.14 -1.66 -21.53
N GLU A 77 7.93 -1.72 -20.96
CA GLU A 77 7.61 -1.13 -19.65
C GLU A 77 7.69 -2.15 -18.51
N LEU A 78 8.25 -3.34 -18.74
CA LEU A 78 8.54 -4.32 -17.70
C LEU A 78 9.61 -3.78 -16.75
N ASP A 79 9.37 -3.86 -15.45
CA ASP A 79 10.38 -3.64 -14.40
C ASP A 79 10.99 -4.97 -13.98
N ARG A 80 10.13 -5.95 -13.66
CA ARG A 80 10.56 -7.26 -13.14
C ARG A 80 9.54 -8.37 -13.43
N LEU A 81 10.06 -9.58 -13.54
CA LEU A 81 9.28 -10.81 -13.50
C LEU A 81 9.58 -11.58 -12.21
N ARG A 82 8.53 -11.99 -11.51
CA ARG A 82 8.61 -12.97 -10.43
C ARG A 82 7.72 -14.14 -10.82
N SER A 83 8.15 -15.35 -10.63
CA SER A 83 7.31 -16.50 -10.94
C SER A 83 7.36 -17.56 -9.86
N LEU A 84 6.26 -18.24 -9.70
CA LEU A 84 6.07 -19.39 -8.83
C LEU A 84 5.63 -20.57 -9.66
N SER A 85 6.44 -21.63 -9.69
CA SER A 85 6.10 -22.92 -10.27
C SER A 85 5.80 -23.91 -9.16
N ARG A 86 4.61 -24.50 -9.23
CA ARG A 86 4.11 -25.56 -8.34
C ARG A 86 3.69 -26.76 -9.18
N PRO A 87 3.55 -27.97 -8.61
CA PRO A 87 2.98 -29.10 -9.34
C PRO A 87 1.64 -28.72 -9.97
N GLY A 88 1.58 -28.78 -11.29
CA GLY A 88 0.38 -28.46 -12.08
C GLY A 88 0.03 -26.99 -12.25
N LEU A 89 0.81 -26.03 -11.72
CA LEU A 89 0.47 -24.61 -11.70
C LEU A 89 1.69 -23.72 -11.94
N SER A 90 1.60 -22.81 -12.90
CA SER A 90 2.52 -21.69 -13.10
C SER A 90 1.82 -20.38 -12.81
N MET A 91 2.44 -19.52 -12.00
CA MET A 91 2.02 -18.15 -11.73
C MET A 91 3.17 -17.21 -12.06
N VAL A 92 2.99 -16.32 -13.03
CA VAL A 92 4.00 -15.30 -13.40
C VAL A 92 3.47 -13.93 -13.03
N PHE A 93 4.11 -13.30 -12.06
CA PHE A 93 3.84 -11.94 -11.63
C PHE A 93 4.62 -10.98 -12.52
N VAL A 94 3.90 -10.09 -13.17
CA VAL A 94 4.42 -9.10 -14.12
C VAL A 94 4.39 -7.74 -13.44
N ASP A 95 5.54 -7.31 -12.94
CA ASP A 95 5.69 -6.01 -12.32
C ASP A 95 6.13 -5.00 -13.38
N LEU A 96 5.30 -4.00 -13.67
CA LEU A 96 5.62 -2.91 -14.59
C LEU A 96 6.36 -1.79 -13.87
N LYS A 97 7.07 -0.95 -14.65
CA LYS A 97 7.84 0.19 -14.11
C LYS A 97 6.97 1.09 -13.25
N GLU A 98 7.45 1.44 -12.09
CA GLU A 98 6.76 2.30 -11.12
C GLU A 98 6.46 3.70 -11.69
N SER A 99 7.17 4.12 -12.74
CA SER A 99 6.95 5.39 -13.43
C SER A 99 5.68 5.47 -14.27
N LEU A 100 5.00 4.35 -14.50
CA LEU A 100 3.74 4.31 -15.25
C LEU A 100 2.60 4.93 -14.45
N ASN A 101 1.79 5.73 -15.14
CA ASN A 101 0.58 6.30 -14.55
C ASN A 101 -0.64 5.40 -14.82
N SER A 102 -1.71 5.60 -14.04
CA SER A 102 -2.95 4.85 -14.14
C SER A 102 -3.60 4.87 -15.54
N LYS A 103 -3.36 5.91 -16.34
CA LYS A 103 -3.93 6.05 -17.68
C LYS A 103 -3.24 5.18 -18.73
N ALA A 104 -1.96 4.85 -18.53
CA ALA A 104 -1.18 4.02 -19.45
C ALA A 104 -1.37 2.52 -19.19
N LEU A 105 -1.71 2.13 -17.95
CA LEU A 105 -1.81 0.72 -17.54
C LEU A 105 -2.79 -0.13 -18.36
N PRO A 106 -3.99 0.31 -18.70
CA PRO A 106 -4.91 -0.51 -19.51
C PRO A 106 -4.30 -0.95 -20.84
N GLN A 107 -3.51 -0.08 -21.48
CA GLN A 107 -2.82 -0.40 -22.74
C GLN A 107 -1.71 -1.44 -22.52
N GLU A 108 -0.99 -1.37 -21.40
CA GLU A 108 0.06 -2.34 -21.07
C GLU A 108 -0.57 -3.71 -20.72
N TRP A 109 -1.72 -3.73 -20.04
CA TRP A 109 -2.45 -4.97 -19.78
C TRP A 109 -3.01 -5.60 -21.08
N ASP A 110 -3.44 -4.81 -22.04
CA ASP A 110 -3.83 -5.32 -23.37
C ASP A 110 -2.63 -5.86 -24.14
N LEU A 111 -1.46 -5.24 -24.00
CA LEU A 111 -0.22 -5.78 -24.55
C LEU A 111 0.17 -7.10 -23.89
N LEU A 112 0.05 -7.19 -22.56
CA LEU A 112 0.30 -8.41 -21.79
C LEU A 112 -0.60 -9.56 -22.29
N ARG A 113 -1.93 -9.33 -22.43
CA ARG A 113 -2.86 -10.33 -22.95
C ARG A 113 -2.45 -10.82 -24.34
N ARG A 114 -2.09 -9.92 -25.25
CA ARG A 114 -1.60 -10.29 -26.59
C ARG A 114 -0.33 -11.13 -26.54
N LYS A 115 0.64 -10.77 -25.67
CA LYS A 115 1.86 -11.56 -25.48
C LYS A 115 1.60 -12.95 -24.94
N VAL A 116 0.65 -13.07 -24.00
CA VAL A 116 0.22 -14.37 -23.46
C VAL A 116 -0.50 -15.19 -24.52
N ASP A 117 -1.32 -14.58 -25.37
CA ASP A 117 -1.98 -15.27 -26.48
C ASP A 117 -0.96 -15.79 -27.52
N ASP A 118 0.10 -15.06 -27.80
CA ASP A 118 1.18 -15.50 -28.68
C ASP A 118 1.91 -16.75 -28.17
N VAL A 119 1.97 -16.93 -26.84
CA VAL A 119 2.67 -18.07 -26.22
C VAL A 119 1.88 -19.36 -26.29
N LYS A 120 0.55 -19.32 -26.41
CA LYS A 120 -0.35 -20.49 -26.36
C LYS A 120 0.07 -21.63 -27.30
N LEU A 121 0.58 -21.32 -28.48
CA LEU A 121 1.01 -22.31 -29.45
C LEU A 121 2.37 -22.96 -29.11
N GLN A 122 3.11 -22.38 -28.18
CA GLN A 122 4.42 -22.89 -27.75
C GLN A 122 4.33 -23.74 -26.48
N LEU A 123 3.21 -23.66 -25.77
CA LEU A 123 2.96 -24.43 -24.55
C LEU A 123 2.65 -25.90 -24.87
N PRO A 124 2.94 -26.84 -23.93
CA PRO A 124 2.53 -28.23 -24.07
C PRO A 124 1.02 -28.35 -24.29
N SER A 125 0.60 -29.30 -25.11
CA SER A 125 -0.82 -29.48 -25.46
C SER A 125 -1.76 -29.78 -24.29
N SER A 126 -1.22 -30.30 -23.19
CA SER A 126 -1.93 -30.53 -21.93
C SER A 126 -1.96 -29.32 -20.99
N ALA A 127 -1.18 -28.27 -21.28
CA ALA A 127 -1.28 -27.02 -20.55
C ALA A 127 -2.59 -26.30 -20.92
N GLN A 128 -3.32 -25.86 -19.90
CA GLN A 128 -4.56 -25.11 -20.11
C GLN A 128 -4.25 -23.64 -20.40
N ILE A 129 -5.25 -22.96 -20.97
CA ILE A 129 -5.13 -21.58 -21.39
C ILE A 129 -4.66 -20.70 -20.21
N SER A 130 -3.60 -19.93 -20.44
CA SER A 130 -3.13 -18.93 -19.49
C SER A 130 -4.16 -17.81 -19.31
N VAL A 131 -4.50 -17.51 -18.07
CA VAL A 131 -5.42 -16.42 -17.70
C VAL A 131 -4.61 -15.26 -17.15
N VAL A 132 -4.85 -14.06 -17.68
CA VAL A 132 -4.25 -12.83 -17.18
C VAL A 132 -5.19 -12.22 -16.15
N GLN A 133 -4.71 -12.12 -14.90
CA GLN A 133 -5.40 -11.48 -13.79
C GLN A 133 -4.79 -10.09 -13.56
N ASP A 134 -5.27 -9.09 -14.26
CA ASP A 134 -4.88 -7.69 -14.09
C ASP A 134 -5.63 -6.99 -12.95
N GLU A 135 -6.70 -7.60 -12.44
CA GLU A 135 -7.41 -7.19 -11.22
C GLU A 135 -6.87 -7.86 -9.95
N PHE A 136 -5.72 -8.54 -10.01
CA PHE A 136 -5.07 -9.14 -8.83
C PHE A 136 -4.85 -8.13 -7.70
N SER A 137 -4.73 -6.87 -8.05
CA SER A 137 -4.49 -5.75 -7.15
C SER A 137 -5.74 -5.09 -6.58
N GLU A 138 -6.94 -5.59 -6.92
CA GLU A 138 -8.19 -5.00 -6.44
C GLU A 138 -8.28 -5.02 -4.92
N VAL A 139 -8.74 -3.91 -4.33
CA VAL A 139 -8.90 -3.77 -2.89
C VAL A 139 -10.38 -3.77 -2.54
N TYR A 140 -10.77 -4.69 -1.68
CA TYR A 140 -12.14 -4.81 -1.18
C TYR A 140 -12.25 -4.10 0.17
N GLY A 141 -12.56 -2.81 0.15
CA GLY A 141 -12.60 -1.98 1.36
C GLY A 141 -13.64 -2.41 2.40
N MET A 142 -14.58 -3.30 2.04
CA MET A 142 -15.61 -3.79 2.94
C MET A 142 -15.74 -5.31 2.82
N LEU A 143 -15.58 -6.01 3.93
CA LEU A 143 -15.76 -7.46 4.05
C LEU A 143 -16.89 -7.76 5.03
N PHE A 144 -17.87 -8.53 4.57
CA PHE A 144 -18.99 -9.00 5.37
C PHE A 144 -19.00 -10.52 5.39
N SER A 145 -19.33 -11.12 6.52
CA SER A 145 -19.44 -12.56 6.70
C SER A 145 -20.91 -12.93 6.94
N ILE A 146 -21.44 -13.80 6.10
CA ILE A 146 -22.75 -14.42 6.31
C ILE A 146 -22.47 -15.79 6.90
N HIS A 147 -22.90 -16.03 8.13
CA HIS A 147 -22.51 -17.22 8.89
C HIS A 147 -23.70 -17.86 9.62
N SER A 148 -23.60 -19.16 9.88
CA SER A 148 -24.59 -19.91 10.64
C SER A 148 -24.02 -21.26 11.06
N THR A 149 -24.43 -21.73 12.23
CA THR A 149 -24.15 -23.11 12.67
C THR A 149 -25.07 -24.14 12.02
N ASP A 150 -26.29 -23.75 11.65
CA ASP A 150 -27.37 -24.67 11.27
C ASP A 150 -27.68 -24.67 9.77
N ALA A 151 -27.32 -23.59 9.05
CA ALA A 151 -27.58 -23.48 7.61
C ALA A 151 -26.62 -24.36 6.80
N ALA A 152 -27.15 -25.03 5.79
CA ALA A 152 -26.33 -25.78 4.84
C ALA A 152 -25.45 -24.81 4.00
N PRO A 153 -24.26 -25.24 3.54
CA PRO A 153 -23.39 -24.39 2.71
C PRO A 153 -24.08 -23.79 1.47
N GLU A 154 -25.01 -24.52 0.89
CA GLU A 154 -25.85 -24.06 -0.25
C GLU A 154 -26.79 -22.92 0.14
N GLU A 155 -27.34 -22.97 1.35
CA GLU A 155 -28.24 -21.90 1.84
C GLU A 155 -27.45 -20.63 2.10
N LEU A 156 -26.26 -20.76 2.74
CA LEU A 156 -25.34 -19.64 2.93
C LEU A 156 -24.94 -19.01 1.59
N ARG A 157 -24.62 -19.85 0.58
CA ARG A 157 -24.35 -19.38 -0.77
C ARG A 157 -25.49 -18.54 -1.34
N ARG A 158 -26.72 -19.08 -1.29
CA ARG A 158 -27.92 -18.38 -1.80
C ARG A 158 -28.16 -17.04 -1.11
N TYR A 159 -28.02 -16.99 0.21
CA TYR A 159 -28.16 -15.73 0.95
C TYR A 159 -27.06 -14.72 0.56
N ALA A 160 -25.82 -15.19 0.37
CA ALA A 160 -24.73 -14.35 -0.06
C ALA A 160 -24.92 -13.80 -1.49
N GLU A 161 -25.40 -14.63 -2.42
CA GLU A 161 -25.70 -14.20 -3.81
C GLU A 161 -26.86 -13.22 -3.88
N GLU A 162 -27.88 -13.39 -3.04
CA GLU A 162 -29.00 -12.43 -2.97
C GLU A 162 -28.52 -11.09 -2.43
N LEU A 163 -27.73 -11.07 -1.34
CA LEU A 163 -27.15 -9.85 -0.80
C LEU A 163 -26.20 -9.20 -1.83
N GLN A 164 -25.40 -10.00 -2.54
CA GLN A 164 -24.53 -9.53 -3.62
C GLN A 164 -25.34 -8.79 -4.71
N ARG A 165 -26.49 -9.34 -5.11
CA ARG A 165 -27.36 -8.70 -6.12
C ARG A 165 -27.91 -7.35 -5.64
N GLN A 166 -28.31 -7.26 -4.38
CA GLN A 166 -28.84 -6.02 -3.80
C GLN A 166 -27.78 -4.95 -3.68
N ILE A 167 -26.58 -5.30 -3.19
CA ILE A 167 -25.48 -4.35 -3.06
C ILE A 167 -24.95 -3.92 -4.45
N LYS A 168 -24.89 -4.83 -5.42
CA LYS A 168 -24.42 -4.51 -6.78
C LYS A 168 -25.30 -3.49 -7.51
N ALA A 169 -26.54 -3.32 -7.10
CA ALA A 169 -27.43 -2.30 -7.63
C ALA A 169 -27.13 -0.87 -7.14
N VAL A 170 -26.23 -0.71 -6.18
CA VAL A 170 -25.83 0.59 -5.63
C VAL A 170 -24.78 1.24 -6.54
N ASP A 171 -25.01 2.51 -6.87
CA ASP A 171 -24.03 3.30 -7.62
C ASP A 171 -22.73 3.46 -6.80
N GLY A 172 -21.58 3.30 -7.47
CA GLY A 172 -20.28 3.42 -6.81
C GLY A 172 -19.64 2.10 -6.41
N ILE A 173 -20.29 0.96 -6.69
CA ILE A 173 -19.69 -0.36 -6.53
C ILE A 173 -18.98 -0.76 -7.83
N LYS A 174 -17.69 -1.09 -7.73
CA LYS A 174 -16.88 -1.60 -8.84
C LYS A 174 -17.02 -3.11 -8.96
N LYS A 175 -16.78 -3.83 -7.89
CA LYS A 175 -16.74 -5.30 -7.88
C LYS A 175 -17.22 -5.88 -6.56
N ILE A 176 -17.85 -7.05 -6.64
CA ILE A 176 -18.19 -7.84 -5.46
C ILE A 176 -17.80 -9.29 -5.72
N GLU A 177 -17.06 -9.89 -4.79
CA GLU A 177 -16.67 -11.30 -4.83
C GLU A 177 -17.18 -12.05 -3.59
N LEU A 178 -17.45 -13.33 -3.77
CA LEU A 178 -17.84 -14.24 -2.71
C LEU A 178 -16.71 -15.24 -2.46
N HIS A 179 -16.32 -15.41 -1.21
CA HIS A 179 -15.25 -16.31 -0.78
C HIS A 179 -15.78 -17.33 0.21
N GLY A 180 -15.22 -18.55 0.17
CA GLY A 180 -15.63 -19.63 1.08
C GLY A 180 -16.84 -20.45 0.60
N ILE A 181 -17.31 -20.19 -0.62
CA ILE A 181 -18.35 -21.02 -1.22
C ILE A 181 -17.84 -22.44 -1.41
N GLN A 182 -18.62 -23.42 -0.95
CA GLN A 182 -18.37 -24.83 -1.20
C GLN A 182 -19.06 -25.25 -2.51
N PRO A 183 -18.30 -25.53 -3.60
CA PRO A 183 -18.91 -25.90 -4.87
C PRO A 183 -19.66 -27.23 -4.74
N ARG A 184 -20.91 -27.27 -5.24
CA ARG A 184 -21.67 -28.52 -5.39
C ARG A 184 -21.08 -29.37 -6.49
N VAL A 185 -21.12 -30.68 -6.30
CA VAL A 185 -20.67 -31.67 -7.28
C VAL A 185 -21.62 -32.86 -7.27
N VAL A 186 -21.95 -33.35 -8.45
CA VAL A 186 -22.63 -34.66 -8.60
C VAL A 186 -21.57 -35.74 -8.60
N HIS A 187 -21.56 -36.56 -7.59
CA HIS A 187 -20.69 -37.71 -7.48
C HIS A 187 -21.34 -38.95 -8.08
N ILE A 188 -20.65 -39.60 -8.99
CA ILE A 188 -20.99 -40.88 -9.56
C ILE A 188 -19.97 -41.89 -9.02
N ASP A 189 -20.32 -42.61 -7.94
CA ASP A 189 -19.48 -43.58 -7.31
C ASP A 189 -19.75 -44.94 -7.97
N MET A 190 -18.78 -45.46 -8.73
CA MET A 190 -18.97 -46.66 -9.54
C MET A 190 -17.98 -47.75 -9.12
N PRO A 191 -18.48 -48.83 -8.49
CA PRO A 191 -17.67 -50.00 -8.12
C PRO A 191 -17.16 -50.75 -9.34
N ASP A 192 -15.89 -51.17 -9.33
CA ASP A 192 -15.28 -51.91 -10.43
C ASP A 192 -15.88 -53.29 -10.60
N GLU A 193 -16.39 -53.90 -9.53
CA GLU A 193 -17.08 -55.17 -9.54
C GLU A 193 -18.39 -55.12 -10.39
N ARG A 194 -19.16 -54.05 -10.23
CA ARG A 194 -20.38 -53.83 -11.02
C ARG A 194 -20.07 -53.64 -12.51
N LEU A 195 -19.00 -52.87 -12.82
CA LEU A 195 -18.56 -52.73 -14.22
C LEU A 195 -18.13 -54.06 -14.83
N ALA A 196 -17.45 -54.91 -14.05
CA ALA A 196 -17.01 -56.23 -14.52
C ALA A 196 -18.18 -57.19 -14.75
N GLN A 197 -19.18 -57.19 -13.87
CA GLN A 197 -20.38 -58.05 -13.96
C GLN A 197 -21.18 -57.72 -15.25
N TYR A 198 -21.28 -56.46 -15.59
CA TYR A 198 -22.04 -56.04 -16.79
C TYR A 198 -21.16 -55.93 -18.06
N GLY A 199 -19.88 -56.25 -18.01
CA GLY A 199 -18.95 -56.18 -19.13
C GLY A 199 -18.78 -54.78 -19.72
N LEU A 200 -18.91 -53.75 -18.90
CA LEU A 200 -18.80 -52.34 -19.29
C LEU A 200 -17.38 -51.83 -19.13
N SER A 201 -16.90 -51.10 -20.11
CA SER A 201 -15.70 -50.29 -19.93
C SER A 201 -16.06 -48.91 -19.42
N ILE A 202 -15.17 -48.33 -18.57
CA ILE A 202 -15.36 -46.97 -18.06
C ILE A 202 -15.40 -45.95 -19.20
N ALA A 203 -14.63 -46.15 -20.29
CA ALA A 203 -14.63 -45.33 -21.44
C ALA A 203 -16.00 -45.32 -22.17
N GLN A 204 -16.67 -46.46 -22.23
CA GLN A 204 -18.03 -46.54 -22.78
C GLN A 204 -19.01 -45.69 -21.96
N VAL A 205 -18.99 -45.85 -20.65
CA VAL A 205 -19.82 -45.06 -19.72
C VAL A 205 -19.50 -43.56 -19.85
N TRP A 206 -18.20 -43.20 -19.87
CA TRP A 206 -17.76 -41.82 -20.02
C TRP A 206 -18.22 -41.20 -21.36
N ASN A 207 -18.02 -41.93 -22.46
CA ASN A 207 -18.47 -41.47 -23.81
C ASN A 207 -19.98 -41.32 -23.88
N GLN A 208 -20.76 -42.26 -23.33
CA GLN A 208 -22.21 -42.16 -23.33
C GLN A 208 -22.70 -41.01 -22.48
N LEU A 209 -22.15 -40.81 -21.27
CA LEU A 209 -22.47 -39.67 -20.42
C LEU A 209 -22.14 -38.33 -21.11
N SER A 210 -20.94 -38.19 -21.65
CA SER A 210 -20.54 -36.94 -22.32
C SER A 210 -21.35 -36.65 -23.59
N THR A 211 -21.72 -37.66 -24.38
CA THR A 211 -22.53 -37.54 -25.60
C THR A 211 -23.97 -37.17 -25.29
N GLN A 212 -24.53 -37.78 -24.23
CA GLN A 212 -25.91 -37.51 -23.82
C GLN A 212 -26.05 -36.16 -23.08
N ASN A 213 -24.97 -35.63 -22.53
CA ASN A 213 -24.93 -34.34 -21.83
C ASN A 213 -24.35 -33.22 -22.74
N SER A 214 -24.74 -33.19 -23.99
CA SER A 214 -24.26 -32.22 -24.98
C SER A 214 -25.39 -31.56 -25.70
N THR A 215 -25.34 -30.22 -25.79
CA THR A 215 -26.36 -29.47 -26.54
C THR A 215 -25.99 -29.44 -28.01
N PHE A 216 -26.88 -29.93 -28.86
CA PHE A 216 -26.73 -29.93 -30.32
C PHE A 216 -27.74 -28.99 -30.97
N GLU A 217 -27.33 -28.28 -32.00
CA GLU A 217 -28.26 -27.53 -32.81
C GLU A 217 -29.07 -28.49 -33.74
N ALA A 218 -30.37 -28.61 -33.48
CA ALA A 218 -31.27 -29.50 -34.25
C ALA A 218 -31.89 -28.82 -35.51
N GLY A 219 -31.53 -27.55 -35.75
CA GLY A 219 -31.99 -26.84 -36.94
C GLY A 219 -33.36 -26.19 -36.77
N LYS A 220 -33.96 -25.82 -37.94
CA LYS A 220 -35.26 -25.15 -38.02
C LYS A 220 -36.07 -25.74 -39.15
N PHE A 221 -37.41 -25.89 -38.95
CA PHE A 221 -38.38 -26.29 -39.99
C PHE A 221 -39.21 -25.11 -40.43
N ASP A 222 -39.47 -25.04 -41.73
CA ASP A 222 -40.41 -24.08 -42.30
C ASP A 222 -41.85 -24.64 -42.20
N ALA A 223 -42.72 -23.96 -41.48
CA ALA A 223 -44.11 -24.34 -41.27
C ALA A 223 -45.03 -23.21 -41.78
N GLY A 224 -45.34 -23.25 -43.06
CA GLY A 224 -46.13 -22.20 -43.73
C GLY A 224 -45.38 -20.86 -43.75
N THR A 225 -45.85 -19.88 -43.02
CA THR A 225 -45.22 -18.54 -42.89
C THR A 225 -44.20 -18.41 -41.75
N GLU A 226 -44.06 -19.45 -40.95
CA GLU A 226 -43.18 -19.44 -39.76
C GLU A 226 -42.00 -20.40 -39.95
N ARG A 227 -40.89 -20.03 -39.37
CA ARG A 227 -39.69 -20.86 -39.27
C ARG A 227 -39.45 -21.30 -37.82
N ILE A 228 -39.86 -22.51 -37.52
CA ILE A 228 -39.88 -23.08 -36.16
C ILE A 228 -38.54 -23.71 -35.83
N ARG A 229 -37.91 -23.28 -34.71
CA ARG A 229 -36.69 -23.89 -34.19
C ARG A 229 -37.01 -25.23 -33.51
N ILE A 230 -36.25 -26.25 -33.83
CA ILE A 230 -36.28 -27.52 -33.11
C ILE A 230 -35.37 -27.34 -31.88
N ALA A 231 -35.91 -27.52 -30.69
CA ALA A 231 -35.14 -27.58 -29.45
C ALA A 231 -34.99 -29.04 -29.02
N GLN A 232 -33.73 -29.46 -28.87
CA GLN A 232 -33.38 -30.73 -28.24
C GLN A 232 -32.92 -30.45 -26.85
N THR A 233 -33.55 -31.05 -25.82
CA THR A 233 -33.10 -31.04 -24.44
C THR A 233 -32.12 -32.19 -24.28
N SER A 234 -30.84 -31.88 -24.11
CA SER A 234 -29.78 -32.88 -24.05
C SER A 234 -28.91 -32.76 -22.81
N GLU A 235 -29.15 -31.74 -21.94
CA GLU A 235 -28.43 -31.57 -20.68
C GLU A 235 -29.21 -32.23 -19.54
N PHE A 236 -28.49 -32.83 -18.61
CA PHE A 236 -29.06 -33.34 -17.36
C PHE A 236 -29.57 -32.17 -16.50
N GLN A 237 -30.82 -32.22 -16.11
CA GLN A 237 -31.48 -31.19 -15.27
C GLN A 237 -31.80 -31.72 -13.86
N SER A 238 -31.65 -33.03 -13.64
CA SER A 238 -31.86 -33.64 -12.33
C SER A 238 -30.98 -34.86 -12.12
N LEU A 239 -30.81 -35.24 -10.84
CA LEU A 239 -30.12 -36.50 -10.50
C LEU A 239 -30.86 -37.73 -11.08
N GLU A 240 -32.18 -37.62 -11.24
CA GLU A 240 -32.99 -38.72 -11.77
C GLU A 240 -32.75 -38.93 -13.28
N ASP A 241 -32.45 -37.87 -14.04
CA ASP A 241 -32.05 -37.99 -15.45
C ASP A 241 -30.77 -38.78 -15.58
N ILE A 242 -29.79 -38.49 -14.67
CA ILE A 242 -28.53 -39.24 -14.65
C ILE A 242 -28.74 -40.68 -14.20
N ARG A 243 -29.56 -40.96 -13.20
CA ARG A 243 -29.89 -42.32 -12.75
C ARG A 243 -30.59 -43.15 -13.81
N ASN A 244 -31.50 -42.57 -14.53
CA ASN A 244 -32.27 -43.21 -15.57
C ASN A 244 -31.57 -43.29 -16.93
N LEU A 245 -30.36 -42.74 -17.03
CA LEU A 245 -29.57 -42.87 -18.26
C LEU A 245 -29.34 -44.32 -18.62
N ILE A 246 -29.75 -44.70 -19.83
CA ILE A 246 -29.58 -46.04 -20.35
C ILE A 246 -28.20 -46.18 -20.97
N ILE A 247 -27.44 -47.14 -20.44
CA ILE A 247 -26.12 -47.55 -20.94
C ILE A 247 -26.29 -48.89 -21.68
N ASN A 248 -25.71 -48.95 -22.87
CA ASN A 248 -25.65 -50.22 -23.61
C ASN A 248 -24.72 -51.16 -22.91
N GLY A 249 -25.24 -52.28 -22.45
CA GLY A 249 -24.48 -53.32 -21.81
C GLY A 249 -23.43 -53.93 -22.73
N GLY A 250 -22.34 -54.36 -22.13
CA GLY A 250 -21.24 -55.06 -22.79
C GLY A 250 -21.54 -56.56 -22.96
N THR A 251 -20.47 -57.36 -23.18
CA THR A 251 -20.50 -58.82 -23.31
C THR A 251 -20.34 -59.50 -21.95
N GLY A 252 -20.88 -58.95 -20.84
CA GLY A 252 -20.76 -59.48 -19.51
C GLY A 252 -21.70 -60.66 -19.20
N GLU A 253 -21.65 -61.13 -17.95
CA GLU A 253 -22.44 -62.28 -17.45
C GLU A 253 -23.96 -62.08 -17.58
N PHE A 254 -24.44 -60.81 -17.57
CA PHE A 254 -25.84 -60.45 -17.72
C PHE A 254 -26.25 -60.11 -19.19
N GLY A 255 -25.37 -60.33 -20.18
CA GLY A 255 -25.66 -60.20 -21.61
C GLY A 255 -25.74 -58.74 -22.12
N SER A 256 -26.08 -58.55 -23.42
CA SER A 256 -26.22 -57.24 -24.08
C SER A 256 -27.58 -56.63 -23.77
N GLY A 257 -27.82 -56.20 -22.56
CA GLY A 257 -29.01 -55.52 -22.08
C GLY A 257 -28.86 -54.03 -21.98
N LEU A 258 -30.02 -53.32 -21.98
CA LEU A 258 -30.10 -51.89 -21.64
C LEU A 258 -30.07 -51.78 -20.10
N ILE A 259 -29.08 -51.09 -19.57
CA ILE A 259 -28.83 -51.00 -18.10
C ILE A 259 -28.97 -49.53 -17.74
N ARG A 260 -29.65 -49.27 -16.66
CA ARG A 260 -29.68 -47.87 -16.11
C ARG A 260 -28.40 -47.58 -15.33
N LEU A 261 -27.91 -46.36 -15.45
CA LEU A 261 -26.71 -45.96 -14.74
C LEU A 261 -26.89 -46.09 -13.21
N GLY A 262 -28.07 -45.83 -12.68
CA GLY A 262 -28.41 -46.01 -11.27
C GLY A 262 -28.38 -47.44 -10.77
N ASP A 263 -28.39 -48.47 -11.66
CA ASP A 263 -28.24 -49.88 -11.28
C ASP A 263 -26.78 -50.25 -11.05
N ILE A 264 -25.82 -49.49 -11.64
CA ILE A 264 -24.38 -49.78 -11.59
C ILE A 264 -23.56 -48.74 -10.80
N ALA A 265 -24.09 -47.58 -10.52
CA ALA A 265 -23.42 -46.52 -9.82
C ALA A 265 -24.32 -45.91 -8.74
N ASP A 266 -23.70 -45.48 -7.67
CA ASP A 266 -24.37 -44.66 -6.64
C ASP A 266 -24.21 -43.17 -7.00
N ILE A 267 -25.34 -42.51 -7.28
CA ILE A 267 -25.35 -41.11 -7.77
C ILE A 267 -25.90 -40.23 -6.67
N THR A 268 -25.03 -39.32 -6.18
CA THR A 268 -25.34 -38.41 -5.07
C THR A 268 -24.91 -37.01 -5.39
N MET A 269 -25.64 -36.03 -4.87
CA MET A 269 -25.21 -34.65 -4.85
C MET A 269 -24.50 -34.38 -3.54
N GLY A 270 -23.35 -33.78 -3.61
CA GLY A 270 -22.52 -33.40 -2.46
C GLY A 270 -21.72 -32.14 -2.75
N TYR A 271 -20.69 -31.93 -1.99
CA TYR A 271 -19.72 -30.86 -2.18
C TYR A 271 -18.40 -31.41 -2.68
N GLN A 272 -17.58 -30.54 -3.25
CA GLN A 272 -16.24 -30.92 -3.69
C GLN A 272 -15.41 -31.45 -2.52
N THR A 273 -14.82 -32.62 -2.69
CA THR A 273 -13.99 -33.29 -1.66
C THR A 273 -12.68 -33.75 -2.30
N PRO A 274 -11.49 -33.32 -1.76
CA PRO A 274 -11.33 -32.37 -0.65
C PRO A 274 -11.86 -30.97 -0.97
N ALA A 275 -12.22 -30.18 0.05
CA ALA A 275 -12.58 -28.80 -0.11
C ALA A 275 -11.40 -28.00 -0.67
N LEU A 276 -11.68 -26.97 -1.49
CA LEU A 276 -10.62 -26.09 -1.98
C LEU A 276 -10.22 -25.03 -0.93
N ALA A 277 -11.21 -24.48 -0.24
CA ALA A 277 -11.05 -23.53 0.83
C ALA A 277 -12.26 -23.58 1.77
N GLU A 278 -12.09 -23.22 3.03
CA GLU A 278 -13.18 -23.09 4.01
C GLU A 278 -13.10 -21.72 4.67
N ASN A 279 -14.24 -21.06 4.86
CA ASN A 279 -14.33 -19.84 5.65
C ASN A 279 -15.18 -20.03 6.88
N ARG A 280 -14.77 -19.44 8.00
CA ARG A 280 -15.54 -19.44 9.26
C ARG A 280 -15.47 -18.06 9.91
N TYR A 281 -16.53 -17.70 10.61
CA TYR A 281 -16.63 -16.51 11.46
C TYR A 281 -16.92 -16.94 12.89
N ASN A 282 -16.07 -16.58 13.84
CA ASN A 282 -16.15 -17.02 15.25
C ASN A 282 -16.33 -18.56 15.40
N GLY A 283 -15.73 -19.34 14.49
CA GLY A 283 -15.85 -20.81 14.46
C GLY A 283 -17.06 -21.35 13.67
N GLU A 284 -18.00 -20.51 13.26
CA GLU A 284 -19.19 -20.89 12.47
C GLU A 284 -18.87 -20.91 10.97
N PRO A 285 -19.39 -21.87 10.20
CA PRO A 285 -19.29 -21.86 8.74
C PRO A 285 -19.81 -20.57 8.15
N ALA A 286 -19.06 -20.01 7.20
CA ALA A 286 -19.34 -18.68 6.67
C ALA A 286 -19.04 -18.54 5.17
N VAL A 287 -19.73 -17.59 4.52
CA VAL A 287 -19.39 -17.06 3.20
C VAL A 287 -19.04 -15.60 3.37
N THR A 288 -17.83 -15.22 2.93
CA THR A 288 -17.37 -13.82 2.98
C THR A 288 -17.72 -13.11 1.68
N LEU A 289 -18.43 -11.98 1.80
CA LEU A 289 -18.77 -11.06 0.71
C LEU A 289 -17.79 -9.89 0.75
N ALA A 290 -16.99 -9.75 -0.31
CA ALA A 290 -15.97 -8.73 -0.45
C ALA A 290 -16.42 -7.66 -1.46
N VAL A 291 -16.49 -6.39 -1.03
CA VAL A 291 -17.00 -5.26 -1.83
C VAL A 291 -15.88 -4.26 -2.11
N SER A 292 -15.65 -3.98 -3.40
CA SER A 292 -14.70 -2.97 -3.88
C SER A 292 -15.45 -1.74 -4.40
N PRO A 293 -15.18 -0.53 -3.87
CA PRO A 293 -15.76 0.71 -4.36
C PRO A 293 -15.04 1.23 -5.62
N VAL A 294 -15.71 2.08 -6.39
CA VAL A 294 -15.10 2.84 -7.49
C VAL A 294 -14.15 3.89 -6.90
N GLN A 295 -13.03 4.14 -7.56
CA GLN A 295 -12.08 5.17 -7.14
C GLN A 295 -12.69 6.58 -7.16
N GLY A 296 -12.31 7.42 -6.20
CA GLY A 296 -12.76 8.82 -6.13
C GLY A 296 -14.16 9.03 -5.56
N ILE A 297 -14.80 7.98 -5.02
CA ILE A 297 -16.12 8.09 -4.37
C ILE A 297 -15.96 8.41 -2.88
N ASN A 298 -16.99 8.99 -2.29
CA ASN A 298 -17.10 9.10 -0.83
C ASN A 298 -17.46 7.72 -0.22
N VAL A 299 -16.41 7.01 0.24
CA VAL A 299 -16.56 5.66 0.79
C VAL A 299 -17.43 5.63 2.05
N VAL A 300 -17.47 6.73 2.82
CA VAL A 300 -18.28 6.81 4.05
C VAL A 300 -19.78 6.76 3.72
N SER A 301 -20.23 7.63 2.80
CA SER A 301 -21.65 7.64 2.40
C SER A 301 -22.09 6.38 1.66
N LEU A 302 -21.17 5.77 0.90
CA LEU A 302 -21.39 4.47 0.29
C LEU A 302 -21.57 3.38 1.34
N GLY A 303 -20.71 3.40 2.38
CA GLY A 303 -20.78 2.49 3.50
C GLY A 303 -22.12 2.57 4.23
N ASP A 304 -22.60 3.77 4.58
CA ASP A 304 -23.88 3.97 5.22
C ASP A 304 -25.01 3.33 4.39
N THR A 305 -25.01 3.54 3.09
CA THR A 305 -26.00 2.96 2.17
C THR A 305 -25.96 1.42 2.19
N ILE A 306 -24.75 0.83 2.21
CA ILE A 306 -24.59 -0.62 2.26
C ILE A 306 -25.03 -1.18 3.61
N GLN A 307 -24.73 -0.50 4.74
CA GLN A 307 -25.19 -0.89 6.07
C GLN A 307 -26.72 -0.89 6.16
N ASP A 308 -27.40 0.10 5.58
CA ASP A 308 -28.86 0.14 5.52
C ASP A 308 -29.43 -1.06 4.73
N ILE A 309 -28.81 -1.45 3.62
CA ILE A 309 -29.20 -2.63 2.85
C ILE A 309 -28.99 -3.90 3.67
N ILE A 310 -27.84 -4.03 4.33
CA ILE A 310 -27.53 -5.19 5.18
C ILE A 310 -28.52 -5.30 6.33
N ALA A 311 -28.81 -4.21 7.03
CA ALA A 311 -29.77 -4.20 8.12
C ALA A 311 -31.19 -4.61 7.69
N ASN A 312 -31.63 -4.10 6.53
CA ASN A 312 -32.92 -4.49 5.94
C ASN A 312 -32.93 -5.96 5.52
N TYR A 313 -31.85 -6.45 4.94
CA TYR A 313 -31.74 -7.83 4.49
C TYR A 313 -31.64 -8.81 5.67
N GLN A 314 -30.86 -8.47 6.70
CA GLN A 314 -30.75 -9.24 7.94
C GLN A 314 -32.14 -9.52 8.57
N ALA A 315 -33.04 -8.54 8.53
CA ALA A 315 -34.39 -8.70 9.04
C ALA A 315 -35.26 -9.71 8.25
N THR A 316 -34.83 -10.12 7.06
CA THR A 316 -35.52 -11.10 6.20
C THR A 316 -34.92 -12.50 6.30
N LEU A 317 -33.75 -12.64 6.91
CA LEU A 317 -33.06 -13.92 7.04
C LEU A 317 -33.72 -14.81 8.11
N PRO A 318 -33.63 -16.14 7.97
CA PRO A 318 -34.05 -17.07 9.02
C PRO A 318 -33.26 -16.84 10.32
N LEU A 319 -33.90 -17.16 11.45
CA LEU A 319 -33.22 -17.14 12.75
C LEU A 319 -32.02 -18.10 12.74
N GLY A 320 -30.89 -17.61 13.23
CA GLY A 320 -29.62 -18.34 13.26
C GLY A 320 -28.72 -18.14 12.02
N VAL A 321 -29.13 -17.28 11.08
CA VAL A 321 -28.26 -16.79 10.01
C VAL A 321 -27.97 -15.32 10.25
N ASP A 322 -26.71 -14.99 10.47
CA ASP A 322 -26.29 -13.63 10.80
C ASP A 322 -25.31 -13.07 9.78
N ILE A 323 -25.32 -11.73 9.64
CA ILE A 323 -24.36 -11.00 8.81
C ILE A 323 -23.49 -10.15 9.74
N SER A 324 -22.19 -10.41 9.74
CA SER A 324 -21.23 -9.69 10.56
C SER A 324 -20.19 -8.97 9.71
N THR A 325 -19.72 -7.86 10.21
CA THR A 325 -18.63 -7.09 9.58
C THR A 325 -17.28 -7.69 9.95
N VAL A 326 -16.44 -7.96 8.94
CA VAL A 326 -15.09 -8.48 9.11
C VAL A 326 -14.05 -7.37 9.02
N ALA A 327 -14.15 -6.52 8.00
CA ALA A 327 -13.33 -5.32 7.84
C ALA A 327 -14.19 -4.24 7.18
N TYR A 328 -14.10 -3.01 7.67
CA TYR A 328 -15.00 -1.94 7.23
C TYR A 328 -14.28 -0.61 7.10
N GLN A 329 -13.74 -0.38 5.89
CA GLN A 329 -13.00 0.83 5.55
C GLN A 329 -13.77 2.15 5.79
N PRO A 330 -15.11 2.24 5.55
CA PRO A 330 -15.84 3.48 5.80
C PRO A 330 -15.70 4.02 7.22
N GLU A 331 -15.72 3.16 8.25
CA GLU A 331 -15.54 3.54 9.65
C GLU A 331 -14.13 4.06 9.92
N GLU A 332 -13.11 3.40 9.38
CA GLU A 332 -11.70 3.82 9.50
C GLU A 332 -11.45 5.17 8.82
N VAL A 333 -12.09 5.38 7.66
CA VAL A 333 -12.04 6.68 6.95
C VAL A 333 -12.72 7.76 7.77
N GLN A 334 -13.90 7.49 8.31
CA GLN A 334 -14.62 8.46 9.14
C GLN A 334 -13.82 8.83 10.38
N LYS A 335 -13.28 7.83 11.10
CA LYS A 335 -12.41 8.03 12.27
C LYS A 335 -11.19 8.88 11.92
N SER A 336 -10.49 8.56 10.82
CA SER A 336 -9.32 9.33 10.36
C SER A 336 -9.66 10.77 10.02
N ILE A 337 -10.85 11.04 9.46
CA ILE A 337 -11.33 12.39 9.18
C ILE A 337 -11.66 13.14 10.46
N ASP A 338 -12.34 12.50 11.41
CA ASP A 338 -12.72 13.11 12.68
C ASP A 338 -11.50 13.47 13.53
N ASP A 339 -10.53 12.57 13.62
CA ASP A 339 -9.24 12.79 14.27
C ASP A 339 -8.48 13.95 13.61
N PHE A 340 -8.48 13.98 12.27
CA PHE A 340 -7.86 15.08 11.54
C PHE A 340 -8.55 16.42 11.79
N VAL A 341 -9.87 16.49 11.72
CA VAL A 341 -10.60 17.73 11.98
C VAL A 341 -10.32 18.21 13.40
N GLY A 342 -10.25 17.31 14.37
CA GLY A 342 -9.82 17.59 15.73
C GLY A 342 -8.42 18.18 15.78
N ASN A 343 -7.43 17.52 15.21
CA ASN A 343 -6.03 17.95 15.14
C ASN A 343 -5.86 19.28 14.39
N LEU A 344 -6.64 19.49 13.31
CA LEU A 344 -6.64 20.74 12.55
C LEU A 344 -7.17 21.91 13.39
N LEU A 345 -8.30 21.73 14.08
CA LEU A 345 -8.88 22.74 14.96
C LEU A 345 -7.96 23.08 16.13
N GLU A 346 -7.34 22.07 16.74
CA GLU A 346 -6.34 22.25 17.80
C GLU A 346 -5.12 23.03 17.28
N SER A 347 -4.58 22.67 16.12
CA SER A 347 -3.48 23.36 15.46
C SER A 347 -3.82 24.81 15.16
N VAL A 348 -5.00 25.10 14.61
CA VAL A 348 -5.49 26.47 14.34
C VAL A 348 -5.61 27.25 15.64
N ALA A 349 -6.13 26.63 16.72
CA ALA A 349 -6.26 27.27 18.02
C ALA A 349 -4.88 27.61 18.62
N ILE A 350 -3.92 26.69 18.56
CA ILE A 350 -2.54 26.92 19.01
C ILE A 350 -1.91 28.08 18.24
N VAL A 351 -1.99 28.07 16.91
CA VAL A 351 -1.47 29.14 16.05
C VAL A 351 -2.13 30.47 16.38
N PHE A 352 -3.44 30.48 16.58
CA PHE A 352 -4.18 31.68 16.95
C PHE A 352 -3.73 32.25 18.32
N VAL A 353 -3.52 31.41 19.31
CA VAL A 353 -2.99 31.80 20.64
C VAL A 353 -1.59 32.40 20.52
N VAL A 354 -0.71 31.80 19.71
CA VAL A 354 0.62 32.35 19.45
C VAL A 354 0.51 33.74 18.82
N LEU A 355 -0.31 33.90 17.79
CA LEU A 355 -0.55 35.18 17.15
C LEU A 355 -1.12 36.22 18.13
N LEU A 356 -2.03 35.80 19.00
CA LEU A 356 -2.63 36.66 20.02
C LEU A 356 -1.59 37.22 20.97
N VAL A 357 -0.68 36.37 21.45
CA VAL A 357 0.38 36.77 22.40
C VAL A 357 1.37 37.74 21.75
N PHE A 358 1.78 37.51 20.51
CA PHE A 358 2.83 38.32 19.86
C PHE A 358 2.28 39.52 19.12
N MET A 359 1.11 39.44 18.46
CA MET A 359 0.58 40.52 17.60
C MET A 359 -0.65 41.22 18.17
N GLY A 360 -1.25 40.69 19.24
CA GLY A 360 -2.48 41.17 19.86
C GLY A 360 -3.74 40.88 19.05
N PHE A 361 -4.92 41.01 19.69
CA PHE A 361 -6.20 40.48 19.24
C PHE A 361 -6.58 40.86 17.80
N LYS A 362 -6.47 42.13 17.38
CA LYS A 362 -6.89 42.56 16.05
C LYS A 362 -6.06 41.94 14.92
N SER A 363 -4.74 41.93 15.09
CA SER A 363 -3.84 41.37 14.09
C SER A 363 -3.97 39.86 14.06
N ALA A 364 -4.08 39.19 15.22
CA ALA A 364 -4.31 37.75 15.31
C ALA A 364 -5.59 37.32 14.60
N THR A 365 -6.70 38.06 14.77
CA THR A 365 -7.98 37.77 14.11
C THR A 365 -7.86 37.93 12.58
N ILE A 366 -7.17 38.96 12.08
CA ILE A 366 -6.98 39.15 10.63
C ILE A 366 -6.16 38.04 10.02
N VAL A 367 -5.04 37.70 10.65
CA VAL A 367 -4.14 36.66 10.19
C VAL A 367 -4.80 35.28 10.31
N GLY A 368 -5.51 34.98 11.40
CA GLY A 368 -6.29 33.76 11.58
C GLY A 368 -7.41 33.61 10.56
N ALA A 369 -8.13 34.69 10.23
CA ALA A 369 -9.15 34.68 9.18
C ALA A 369 -8.55 34.41 7.79
N SER A 370 -7.34 34.95 7.51
CA SER A 370 -6.64 34.69 6.26
C SER A 370 -6.20 33.23 6.15
N LEU A 371 -5.82 32.60 7.27
CA LEU A 371 -5.49 31.18 7.36
C LEU A 371 -6.68 30.31 7.01
N LEU A 372 -7.83 30.52 7.67
CA LEU A 372 -9.05 29.76 7.40
C LEU A 372 -9.52 29.93 5.94
N LEU A 373 -9.45 31.14 5.40
CA LEU A 373 -9.80 31.38 4.00
C LEU A 373 -8.86 30.63 3.04
N THR A 374 -7.57 30.56 3.36
CA THR A 374 -6.60 29.80 2.55
C THR A 374 -6.88 28.30 2.59
N ILE A 375 -7.23 27.73 3.75
CA ILE A 375 -7.62 26.32 3.89
C ILE A 375 -8.82 26.03 3.00
N LEU A 376 -9.88 26.83 3.08
CA LEU A 376 -11.10 26.67 2.28
C LEU A 376 -10.81 26.76 0.78
N LEU A 377 -9.98 27.71 0.36
CA LEU A 377 -9.55 27.82 -1.05
C LEU A 377 -8.72 26.61 -1.51
N THR A 378 -7.93 26.03 -0.62
CA THR A 378 -7.16 24.81 -0.94
C THR A 378 -8.08 23.63 -1.14
N LEU A 379 -9.17 23.49 -0.34
CA LEU A 379 -10.20 22.47 -0.58
C LEU A 379 -10.90 22.65 -1.94
N VAL A 380 -11.17 23.89 -2.36
CA VAL A 380 -11.69 24.16 -3.71
C VAL A 380 -10.71 23.71 -4.79
N TYR A 381 -9.41 23.99 -4.60
CA TYR A 381 -8.39 23.52 -5.54
C TYR A 381 -8.32 22.00 -5.60
N MET A 382 -8.37 21.31 -4.45
CA MET A 382 -8.37 19.85 -4.40
C MET A 382 -9.54 19.25 -5.16
N ASN A 383 -10.74 19.81 -4.98
CA ASN A 383 -11.93 19.36 -5.71
C ASN A 383 -11.76 19.55 -7.23
N ILE A 384 -11.27 20.70 -7.69
CA ILE A 384 -11.01 20.95 -9.12
C ILE A 384 -9.92 20.03 -9.67
N ALA A 385 -8.90 19.72 -8.88
CA ALA A 385 -7.77 18.88 -9.26
C ALA A 385 -8.03 17.37 -9.04
N SER A 386 -9.22 17.00 -8.55
CA SER A 386 -9.58 15.60 -8.22
C SER A 386 -8.57 14.95 -7.25
N ILE A 387 -8.20 15.68 -6.21
CA ILE A 387 -7.36 15.20 -5.11
C ILE A 387 -8.27 14.89 -3.93
N ASP A 388 -8.43 13.62 -3.59
CA ASP A 388 -9.32 13.16 -2.53
C ASP A 388 -8.80 13.54 -1.13
N LEU A 389 -9.72 13.56 -0.17
CA LEU A 389 -9.39 13.64 1.26
C LEU A 389 -8.99 12.24 1.74
N HIS A 390 -7.72 12.08 2.08
CA HIS A 390 -7.16 10.85 2.63
C HIS A 390 -6.09 11.20 3.68
N ARG A 391 -5.64 10.22 4.44
CA ARG A 391 -4.71 10.39 5.56
C ARG A 391 -3.51 11.28 5.21
N VAL A 392 -2.83 11.05 4.07
CA VAL A 392 -1.65 11.84 3.64
C VAL A 392 -2.03 13.29 3.28
N SER A 393 -3.17 13.50 2.59
CA SER A 393 -3.62 14.85 2.24
C SER A 393 -3.97 15.68 3.47
N LEU A 394 -4.60 15.02 4.44
CA LEU A 394 -5.03 15.64 5.70
C LEU A 394 -3.84 16.04 6.58
N GLY A 395 -2.86 15.15 6.79
CA GLY A 395 -1.65 15.48 7.53
C GLY A 395 -0.82 16.59 6.86
N THR A 396 -0.84 16.64 5.52
CA THR A 396 -0.18 17.71 4.76
C THR A 396 -0.83 19.08 4.99
N PHE A 397 -2.14 19.15 5.21
CA PHE A 397 -2.80 20.42 5.59
C PHE A 397 -2.24 20.96 6.90
N ILE A 398 -2.06 20.13 7.91
CA ILE A 398 -1.49 20.55 9.20
C ILE A 398 -0.02 20.97 9.01
N LEU A 399 0.75 20.24 8.20
CA LEU A 399 2.10 20.66 7.80
C LEU A 399 2.12 22.04 7.16
N ALA A 400 1.22 22.27 6.20
CA ALA A 400 1.14 23.55 5.49
C ALA A 400 0.66 24.70 6.40
N LEU A 401 -0.20 24.42 7.37
CA LEU A 401 -0.87 25.40 8.22
C LEU A 401 0.10 26.38 8.87
N GLY A 402 1.20 25.90 9.43
CA GLY A 402 2.24 26.73 10.02
C GLY A 402 2.91 27.66 9.01
N MET A 403 3.08 27.21 7.76
CA MET A 403 3.70 27.98 6.70
C MET A 403 2.74 29.00 6.04
N LEU A 404 1.42 28.75 6.09
CA LEU A 404 0.40 29.58 5.48
C LEU A 404 0.29 30.96 6.14
N VAL A 405 0.57 31.03 7.41
CA VAL A 405 0.43 32.23 8.23
C VAL A 405 1.55 33.25 7.94
N ASP A 406 2.72 32.80 7.51
CA ASP A 406 3.94 33.62 7.38
C ASP A 406 3.76 34.84 6.47
N ASN A 407 3.15 34.67 5.30
CA ASN A 407 2.93 35.76 4.36
C ASN A 407 2.02 36.86 4.97
N ALA A 408 0.98 36.45 5.67
CA ALA A 408 0.03 37.36 6.32
C ALA A 408 0.68 38.08 7.53
N ILE A 409 1.56 37.39 8.29
CA ILE A 409 2.33 37.97 9.39
C ILE A 409 3.23 39.10 8.87
N VAL A 410 4.06 38.83 7.86
CA VAL A 410 5.04 39.80 7.33
C VAL A 410 4.36 41.05 6.81
N ILE A 411 3.27 40.88 6.07
CA ILE A 411 2.52 42.03 5.55
C ILE A 411 1.85 42.82 6.65
N THR A 412 1.21 42.17 7.61
CA THR A 412 0.55 42.84 8.73
C THR A 412 1.55 43.59 9.59
N ASP A 413 2.70 43.01 9.90
CA ASP A 413 3.78 43.62 10.67
C ASP A 413 4.38 44.82 9.94
N MET A 414 4.67 44.71 8.64
CA MET A 414 5.18 45.80 7.82
C MET A 414 4.19 46.99 7.76
N MET A 415 2.89 46.69 7.63
CA MET A 415 1.86 47.73 7.62
C MET A 415 1.76 48.42 8.96
N ILE A 416 1.80 47.71 10.08
CA ILE A 416 1.82 48.26 11.45
C ILE A 416 3.05 49.15 11.64
N ALA A 417 4.24 48.68 11.22
CA ALA A 417 5.48 49.44 11.32
C ALA A 417 5.40 50.80 10.57
N LYS A 418 4.80 50.80 9.36
CA LYS A 418 4.60 52.03 8.57
C LYS A 418 3.54 52.95 9.17
N LEU A 419 2.43 52.42 9.67
CA LEU A 419 1.40 53.16 10.38
C LEU A 419 1.95 53.84 11.64
N ASN A 420 2.80 53.16 12.40
CA ASN A 420 3.43 53.73 13.59
C ASN A 420 4.48 54.81 13.26
N LYS A 421 5.05 54.82 12.03
CA LYS A 421 5.88 55.89 11.49
C LYS A 421 5.06 57.08 10.98
N GLY A 422 3.73 57.08 11.10
CA GLY A 422 2.85 58.16 10.69
C GLY A 422 2.49 58.20 9.20
N ILE A 423 2.77 57.15 8.45
CA ILE A 423 2.40 57.07 7.01
C ILE A 423 0.89 56.89 6.91
N GLU A 424 0.25 57.58 5.95
CA GLU A 424 -1.17 57.46 5.66
C GLU A 424 -1.56 55.99 5.40
N ARG A 425 -2.71 55.58 5.93
CA ARG A 425 -3.17 54.19 5.95
C ARG A 425 -3.20 53.53 4.56
N THR A 426 -3.71 54.26 3.54
CA THR A 426 -3.78 53.75 2.17
C THR A 426 -2.39 53.58 1.56
N ARG A 427 -1.54 54.59 1.79
CA ARG A 427 -0.15 54.52 1.30
C ARG A 427 0.66 53.44 2.04
N ALA A 428 0.48 53.31 3.34
CA ALA A 428 1.12 52.26 4.14
C ALA A 428 0.77 50.86 3.63
N ALA A 429 -0.50 50.61 3.26
CA ALA A 429 -0.95 49.34 2.69
C ALA A 429 -0.34 49.08 1.31
N ILE A 430 -0.37 50.06 0.40
CA ILE A 430 0.15 49.95 -0.97
C ILE A 430 1.67 49.73 -0.96
N ASP A 431 2.40 50.54 -0.17
CA ASP A 431 3.87 50.46 -0.07
C ASP A 431 4.33 49.17 0.63
N SER A 432 3.54 48.61 1.58
CA SER A 432 3.88 47.34 2.21
C SER A 432 3.84 46.20 1.22
N VAL A 433 2.79 46.12 0.38
CA VAL A 433 2.70 45.08 -0.65
C VAL A 433 3.75 45.30 -1.75
N LYS A 434 3.98 46.52 -2.18
CA LYS A 434 4.97 46.85 -3.22
C LYS A 434 6.38 46.35 -2.83
N GLU A 435 6.76 46.50 -1.57
CA GLU A 435 8.10 46.15 -1.09
C GLU A 435 8.25 44.65 -0.82
N THR A 436 7.15 43.95 -0.41
CA THR A 436 7.23 42.55 0.06
C THR A 436 6.70 41.53 -0.95
N ALA A 437 5.91 41.89 -1.95
CA ALA A 437 5.24 40.95 -2.84
C ALA A 437 6.21 40.01 -3.58
N VAL A 438 7.28 40.56 -4.18
CA VAL A 438 8.24 39.78 -4.97
C VAL A 438 9.13 38.91 -4.07
N PRO A 439 9.75 39.45 -2.99
CA PRO A 439 10.52 38.61 -2.06
C PRO A 439 9.70 37.48 -1.44
N LEU A 440 8.46 37.75 -1.03
CA LEU A 440 7.58 36.71 -0.45
C LEU A 440 7.14 35.68 -1.50
N LEU A 441 6.91 36.06 -2.76
CA LEU A 441 6.63 35.09 -3.83
C LEU A 441 7.82 34.19 -4.08
N GLY A 442 9.02 34.75 -4.20
CA GLY A 442 10.24 33.97 -4.36
C GLY A 442 10.49 33.01 -3.20
N ALA A 443 10.31 33.48 -1.97
CA ALA A 443 10.40 32.64 -0.78
C ALA A 443 9.33 31.53 -0.73
N THR A 444 8.11 31.84 -1.20
CA THR A 444 7.01 30.87 -1.31
C THR A 444 7.32 29.78 -2.34
N VAL A 445 7.79 30.16 -3.54
CA VAL A 445 8.16 29.21 -4.58
C VAL A 445 9.33 28.32 -4.12
N ILE A 446 10.30 28.87 -3.39
CA ILE A 446 11.42 28.09 -2.83
C ILE A 446 10.92 27.10 -1.78
N ALA A 447 9.97 27.50 -0.92
CA ALA A 447 9.37 26.59 0.05
C ALA A 447 8.64 25.42 -0.64
N ILE A 448 7.92 25.69 -1.74
CA ILE A 448 7.30 24.66 -2.58
C ILE A 448 8.35 23.74 -3.20
N MET A 449 9.44 24.31 -3.72
CA MET A 449 10.54 23.51 -4.29
C MET A 449 11.21 22.60 -3.27
N GLY A 450 11.15 22.93 -1.98
CA GLY A 450 11.58 22.04 -0.91
C GLY A 450 10.88 20.66 -0.95
N ALA A 451 9.59 20.60 -1.27
CA ALA A 451 8.85 19.33 -1.38
C ALA A 451 8.94 18.68 -2.79
N SER A 452 9.57 19.33 -3.77
CA SER A 452 9.58 18.87 -5.17
C SER A 452 10.34 17.56 -5.44
N PRO A 453 11.33 17.12 -4.65
CA PRO A 453 11.97 15.81 -4.84
C PRO A 453 10.96 14.65 -4.81
N VAL A 454 9.92 14.73 -3.99
CA VAL A 454 8.84 13.74 -3.94
C VAL A 454 8.08 13.69 -5.28
N LEU A 455 7.78 14.85 -5.88
CA LEU A 455 7.11 14.92 -7.19
C LEU A 455 7.99 14.38 -8.33
N PHE A 456 9.30 14.62 -8.27
CA PHE A 456 10.23 14.19 -9.33
C PHE A 456 10.63 12.72 -9.21
N SER A 457 10.44 12.10 -8.07
CA SER A 457 10.63 10.69 -7.85
C SER A 457 9.54 9.89 -8.57
N LYS A 458 9.92 8.68 -9.03
CA LYS A 458 9.05 7.82 -9.82
C LYS A 458 8.76 6.49 -9.10
N THR A 459 9.01 6.44 -7.80
CA THR A 459 8.77 5.26 -6.98
C THR A 459 7.30 5.20 -6.50
N ASP A 460 6.83 4.01 -6.20
CA ASP A 460 5.51 3.76 -5.62
C ASP A 460 5.32 4.54 -4.30
N SER A 461 6.35 4.58 -3.45
CA SER A 461 6.33 5.38 -2.21
C SER A 461 6.19 6.89 -2.47
N ALA A 462 6.79 7.40 -3.54
CA ALA A 462 6.65 8.80 -3.94
C ALA A 462 5.26 9.08 -4.54
N GLU A 463 4.65 8.12 -5.26
CA GLU A 463 3.27 8.22 -5.74
C GLU A 463 2.30 8.34 -4.55
N PHE A 464 2.49 7.49 -3.52
CA PHE A 464 1.72 7.56 -2.26
C PHE A 464 1.83 8.93 -1.57
N ALA A 465 3.02 9.54 -1.56
CA ALA A 465 3.25 10.84 -0.95
C ALA A 465 3.06 12.05 -1.90
N SER A 466 2.66 11.84 -3.15
CA SER A 466 2.60 12.89 -4.17
C SER A 466 1.64 14.04 -3.82
N SER A 467 0.56 13.74 -3.12
CA SER A 467 -0.41 14.73 -2.62
C SER A 467 0.24 15.78 -1.72
N VAL A 468 1.34 15.46 -1.02
CA VAL A 468 2.11 16.40 -0.20
C VAL A 468 2.57 17.60 -1.03
N PHE A 469 3.16 17.33 -2.20
CA PHE A 469 3.61 18.42 -3.07
C PHE A 469 2.46 19.30 -3.58
N TYR A 470 1.39 18.70 -4.09
CA TYR A 470 0.27 19.45 -4.67
C TYR A 470 -0.45 20.32 -3.64
N ILE A 471 -0.66 19.79 -2.43
CA ILE A 471 -1.33 20.52 -1.35
C ILE A 471 -0.44 21.64 -0.81
N VAL A 472 0.85 21.38 -0.57
CA VAL A 472 1.81 22.41 -0.14
C VAL A 472 1.91 23.52 -1.21
N ALA A 473 2.02 23.15 -2.49
CA ALA A 473 2.16 24.11 -3.57
C ALA A 473 0.90 25.00 -3.72
N SER A 474 -0.28 24.40 -3.78
CA SER A 474 -1.53 25.14 -3.91
C SER A 474 -1.83 26.01 -2.71
N SER A 475 -1.70 25.47 -1.50
CA SER A 475 -1.97 26.19 -0.26
C SER A 475 -1.03 27.39 -0.06
N LEU A 476 0.27 27.24 -0.31
CA LEU A 476 1.24 28.32 -0.18
C LEU A 476 1.04 29.40 -1.24
N LEU A 477 0.74 29.06 -2.50
CA LEU A 477 0.43 30.05 -3.54
C LEU A 477 -0.86 30.80 -3.23
N LEU A 478 -1.90 30.10 -2.78
CA LEU A 478 -3.16 30.71 -2.35
C LEU A 478 -2.96 31.61 -1.13
N SER A 479 -2.13 31.19 -0.16
CA SER A 479 -1.75 32.00 0.99
C SER A 479 -1.10 33.33 0.56
N TRP A 480 -0.19 33.29 -0.44
CA TRP A 480 0.41 34.53 -0.97
C TRP A 480 -0.64 35.44 -1.58
N ILE A 481 -1.58 34.90 -2.39
CA ILE A 481 -2.66 35.72 -3.00
C ILE A 481 -3.56 36.33 -1.91
N VAL A 482 -3.97 35.53 -0.93
CA VAL A 482 -4.82 35.93 0.19
C VAL A 482 -4.10 37.00 1.03
N ALA A 483 -2.80 36.84 1.28
CA ALA A 483 -2.01 37.83 2.02
C ALA A 483 -1.94 39.19 1.29
N MET A 484 -1.75 39.21 -0.04
CA MET A 484 -1.65 40.42 -0.85
C MET A 484 -3.00 41.10 -1.09
N THR A 485 -4.13 40.42 -0.88
CA THR A 485 -5.47 40.93 -1.15
C THR A 485 -6.30 41.06 0.11
N PHE A 486 -6.73 39.95 0.68
CA PHE A 486 -7.63 39.89 1.84
C PHE A 486 -6.99 40.46 3.10
N THR A 487 -5.76 39.97 3.45
CA THR A 487 -5.10 40.39 4.70
C THR A 487 -4.85 41.92 4.71
N VAL A 488 -4.37 42.44 3.59
CA VAL A 488 -4.14 43.90 3.43
C VAL A 488 -5.45 44.70 3.53
N LEU A 489 -6.53 44.24 2.90
CA LEU A 489 -7.84 44.89 2.95
C LEU A 489 -8.38 44.91 4.39
N MET A 490 -8.30 43.77 5.11
CA MET A 490 -8.75 43.70 6.50
C MET A 490 -7.85 44.52 7.44
N ALA A 491 -6.54 44.52 7.24
CA ALA A 491 -5.62 45.34 7.99
C ALA A 491 -5.87 46.83 7.76
N TRP A 492 -6.14 47.24 6.51
CA TRP A 492 -6.54 48.60 6.17
C TRP A 492 -7.86 49.01 6.83
N MET A 493 -8.83 48.11 6.98
CA MET A 493 -10.13 48.38 7.60
C MET A 493 -10.05 48.48 9.13
N PHE A 494 -9.31 47.60 9.80
CA PHE A 494 -9.44 47.39 11.25
C PHE A 494 -8.21 47.81 12.08
N ILE A 495 -7.00 48.00 11.52
CA ILE A 495 -5.80 48.36 12.26
C ILE A 495 -5.72 49.89 12.35
N LYS A 496 -5.51 50.40 13.58
CA LYS A 496 -5.30 51.83 13.88
C LYS A 496 -3.87 52.04 14.37
N PRO A 497 -3.22 53.17 14.06
CA PRO A 497 -1.91 53.51 14.60
C PRO A 497 -1.95 53.55 16.14
N LYS A 498 -0.94 52.97 16.79
CA LYS A 498 -0.74 53.08 18.23
C LYS A 498 0.12 54.35 18.46
N ALA A 499 -0.40 55.30 19.19
CA ALA A 499 0.41 56.46 19.64
C ALA A 499 1.38 56.00 20.72
N ASN A 500 2.68 56.32 20.55
CA ASN A 500 3.82 56.06 21.41
C ASN A 500 4.23 54.57 21.58
N SER A 501 5.20 54.14 20.78
CA SER A 501 6.10 53.06 21.18
C SER A 501 7.27 53.61 21.94
N GLU A 502 7.29 53.46 23.25
CA GLU A 502 8.49 53.68 24.08
C GLU A 502 9.68 52.89 23.53
N GLU A 503 10.85 53.53 23.43
CA GLU A 503 12.11 52.84 23.11
C GLU A 503 12.34 51.72 24.11
N THR A 504 12.24 50.49 23.66
CA THR A 504 12.45 49.29 24.45
C THR A 504 13.90 49.26 24.90
N LYS A 505 14.13 49.12 26.21
CA LYS A 505 15.45 48.93 26.85
C LYS A 505 16.24 47.82 26.14
N PRO A 506 17.59 47.88 26.09
CA PRO A 506 18.44 46.92 25.45
C PRO A 506 18.21 45.54 26.03
N SER A 507 17.52 44.66 25.26
CA SER A 507 17.33 43.23 25.65
C SER A 507 18.66 42.48 25.59
N ARG A 508 18.86 41.49 26.45
CA ARG A 508 20.00 40.56 26.41
C ARG A 508 20.21 39.97 25.03
N TYR A 509 19.10 39.74 24.31
CA TYR A 509 19.10 39.32 22.93
C TYR A 509 19.82 40.29 21.98
N LYS A 510 19.52 41.60 22.03
CA LYS A 510 20.22 42.59 21.23
C LYS A 510 21.72 42.58 21.47
N GLN A 511 22.14 42.44 22.69
CA GLN A 511 23.56 42.36 23.06
C GLN A 511 24.23 41.12 22.43
N LEU A 512 23.54 39.96 22.43
CA LEU A 512 24.05 38.71 21.85
C LEU A 512 24.18 38.84 20.32
N VAL A 513 23.17 39.39 19.63
CA VAL A 513 23.22 39.64 18.19
C VAL A 513 24.38 40.59 17.83
N PHE A 514 24.53 41.64 18.61
CA PHE A 514 25.63 42.59 18.38
C PHE A 514 26.97 41.94 18.59
N TRP A 515 27.15 41.12 19.62
CA TRP A 515 28.35 40.35 19.84
C TRP A 515 28.67 39.39 18.70
N THR A 516 27.69 38.71 18.12
CA THR A 516 27.89 37.79 16.96
C THR A 516 28.34 38.53 15.70
N VAL A 517 27.81 39.73 15.45
CA VAL A 517 28.22 40.55 14.29
C VAL A 517 29.63 41.12 14.52
N ASP A 518 29.97 41.49 15.74
CA ASP A 518 31.28 42.06 16.08
C ASP A 518 32.38 40.99 16.21
N ASN A 519 32.01 39.72 16.54
CA ASN A 519 32.94 38.59 16.70
C ASN A 519 32.53 37.38 15.84
N PRO A 520 32.44 37.50 14.51
CA PRO A 520 31.83 36.45 13.66
C PRO A 520 32.62 35.14 13.69
N ARG A 521 33.92 35.16 13.78
CA ARG A 521 34.75 33.94 13.83
C ARG A 521 34.53 33.14 15.14
N LYS A 522 34.35 33.83 16.28
CA LYS A 522 34.08 33.17 17.57
C LYS A 522 32.67 32.59 17.59
N ALA A 523 31.71 33.29 16.99
CA ALA A 523 30.32 32.82 16.84
C ALA A 523 30.25 31.54 16.00
N LEU A 524 30.97 31.47 14.87
CA LEU A 524 31.02 30.27 14.03
C LEU A 524 31.81 29.12 14.70
N ALA A 525 32.88 29.42 15.42
CA ALA A 525 33.62 28.40 16.15
C ALA A 525 32.77 27.73 17.26
N ALA A 526 31.80 28.43 17.84
CA ALA A 526 30.88 27.88 18.82
C ALA A 526 29.90 26.84 18.23
N LEU A 527 29.77 26.72 16.89
CA LEU A 527 28.94 25.69 16.23
C LEU A 527 29.65 24.36 16.10
N VAL A 528 30.98 24.33 16.11
CA VAL A 528 31.76 23.10 15.91
C VAL A 528 31.41 22.01 16.93
N PRO A 529 31.32 22.32 18.25
CA PRO A 529 30.89 21.33 19.24
C PRO A 529 29.49 20.79 18.95
N LEU A 530 28.56 21.64 18.54
CA LEU A 530 27.18 21.22 18.20
C LEU A 530 27.18 20.22 17.06
N ILE A 531 27.91 20.50 15.96
CA ILE A 531 28.03 19.60 14.82
C ILE A 531 28.65 18.27 15.22
N LEU A 532 29.70 18.30 16.05
CA LEU A 532 30.36 17.07 16.55
C LEU A 532 29.42 16.24 17.42
N VAL A 533 28.69 16.86 18.34
CA VAL A 533 27.70 16.15 19.17
C VAL A 533 26.59 15.57 18.32
N THR A 534 26.14 16.30 17.29
CA THR A 534 25.13 15.78 16.34
C THR A 534 25.66 14.57 15.59
N ALA A 535 26.90 14.61 15.07
CA ALA A 535 27.50 13.49 14.36
C ALA A 535 27.60 12.23 15.23
N VAL A 536 27.88 12.41 16.54
CA VAL A 536 27.88 11.30 17.51
C VAL A 536 26.48 10.82 17.81
N ALA A 537 25.47 11.68 17.75
CA ALA A 537 24.07 11.35 18.07
C ALA A 537 23.34 10.61 16.92
N ILE A 538 23.71 10.82 15.66
CA ILE A 538 23.06 10.19 14.49
C ILE A 538 22.92 8.67 14.61
N PRO A 539 23.97 7.89 14.99
CA PRO A 539 23.85 6.43 15.09
C PRO A 539 22.87 5.93 16.16
N TYR A 540 22.45 6.77 17.08
CA TYR A 540 21.49 6.42 18.13
C TYR A 540 20.04 6.65 17.73
N VAL A 541 19.79 7.30 16.58
CA VAL A 541 18.43 7.45 16.05
C VAL A 541 18.00 6.12 15.45
N ALA A 542 16.91 5.55 15.98
CA ALA A 542 16.32 4.34 15.43
C ALA A 542 15.87 4.60 13.99
N VAL A 543 16.01 3.60 13.12
CA VAL A 543 15.51 3.64 11.74
C VAL A 543 14.34 2.68 11.62
N ASN A 544 13.20 3.21 11.16
CA ASN A 544 12.01 2.42 10.87
C ASN A 544 11.30 3.07 9.68
N PHE A 545 11.36 2.42 8.52
CA PHE A 545 10.94 3.02 7.26
C PHE A 545 9.46 3.44 7.26
N ILE A 546 8.56 2.51 7.62
CA ILE A 546 7.13 2.76 7.73
C ILE A 546 6.59 2.11 9.00
N PRO A 547 5.80 2.82 9.82
CA PRO A 547 5.21 2.27 11.03
C PRO A 547 4.11 1.24 10.74
N GLN A 548 3.76 0.46 11.74
CA GLN A 548 2.58 -0.40 11.71
C GLN A 548 1.31 0.47 11.71
N SER A 549 0.20 -0.11 11.19
CA SER A 549 -1.11 0.54 11.26
C SER A 549 -1.62 0.59 12.69
N ASP A 550 -2.42 1.60 12.99
CA ASP A 550 -3.15 1.79 14.25
C ASP A 550 -4.48 1.01 14.31
N ARG A 551 -4.80 0.25 13.24
CA ARG A 551 -6.00 -0.58 13.23
C ARG A 551 -5.90 -1.71 14.25
N SER A 552 -7.01 -1.98 14.92
CA SER A 552 -7.15 -3.08 15.87
C SER A 552 -7.30 -4.45 15.18
N ILE A 553 -6.49 -4.67 14.12
CA ILE A 553 -6.52 -5.89 13.31
C ILE A 553 -5.14 -6.54 13.32
N VAL A 554 -5.11 -7.86 13.57
CA VAL A 554 -3.91 -8.67 13.46
C VAL A 554 -4.21 -9.96 12.69
N PHE A 555 -3.26 -10.37 11.85
CA PHE A 555 -3.32 -11.66 11.16
C PHE A 555 -2.60 -12.72 11.95
N LEU A 556 -3.13 -13.93 11.94
CA LEU A 556 -2.40 -15.13 12.24
C LEU A 556 -2.30 -15.95 10.96
N ASP A 557 -1.12 -15.99 10.37
CA ASP A 557 -0.79 -16.91 9.28
C ASP A 557 -0.36 -18.27 9.88
N TYR A 558 -0.86 -19.35 9.36
CA TYR A 558 -0.61 -20.70 9.86
C TYR A 558 -0.23 -21.64 8.70
N TRP A 559 0.94 -22.23 8.76
CA TRP A 559 1.41 -23.18 7.76
C TRP A 559 1.72 -24.53 8.38
N LEU A 560 1.22 -25.60 7.79
CA LEU A 560 1.66 -26.96 7.99
C LEU A 560 2.75 -27.31 6.96
N PRO A 561 3.54 -28.38 7.17
CA PRO A 561 4.46 -28.89 6.17
C PRO A 561 3.77 -29.16 4.82
N ASN A 562 4.48 -28.92 3.72
CA ASN A 562 3.96 -29.12 2.38
C ASN A 562 3.43 -30.54 2.17
N GLY A 563 2.26 -30.65 1.53
CA GLY A 563 1.55 -31.91 1.36
C GLY A 563 0.58 -32.25 2.48
N ALA A 564 0.43 -31.41 3.50
CA ALA A 564 -0.64 -31.56 4.50
C ALA A 564 -2.03 -31.47 3.85
N LYS A 565 -2.98 -32.21 4.37
CA LYS A 565 -4.36 -32.21 3.91
C LYS A 565 -5.10 -30.99 4.48
N ILE A 566 -6.05 -30.43 3.71
CA ILE A 566 -6.87 -29.32 4.18
C ILE A 566 -7.66 -29.66 5.45
N GLU A 567 -8.08 -30.92 5.60
CA GLU A 567 -8.79 -31.38 6.78
C GLU A 567 -7.92 -31.30 8.04
N GLN A 568 -6.60 -31.55 7.93
CA GLN A 568 -5.68 -31.39 9.05
C GLN A 568 -5.53 -29.90 9.40
N THR A 569 -5.29 -29.06 8.37
CA THR A 569 -5.21 -27.61 8.56
C THR A 569 -6.50 -27.06 9.20
N SER A 570 -7.66 -27.51 8.71
CA SER A 570 -8.98 -27.12 9.26
C SER A 570 -9.16 -27.57 10.72
N ALA A 571 -8.71 -28.79 11.06
CA ALA A 571 -8.81 -29.31 12.43
C ALA A 571 -7.91 -28.55 13.42
N ASP A 572 -6.70 -28.17 13.01
CA ASP A 572 -5.80 -27.39 13.84
C ASP A 572 -6.28 -25.96 13.97
N MET A 573 -6.75 -25.35 12.87
CA MET A 573 -7.33 -24.01 12.88
C MET A 573 -8.54 -23.91 13.81
N ARG A 574 -9.39 -24.95 13.91
CA ARG A 574 -10.51 -24.95 14.89
C ARG A 574 -10.04 -24.82 16.33
N LYS A 575 -8.95 -25.51 16.69
CA LYS A 575 -8.37 -25.40 18.06
C LYS A 575 -7.82 -23.98 18.30
N VAL A 576 -7.21 -23.38 17.25
CA VAL A 576 -6.73 -22.00 17.32
C VAL A 576 -7.89 -21.02 17.46
N GLU A 577 -8.98 -21.21 16.72
CA GLU A 577 -10.20 -20.43 16.80
C GLU A 577 -10.82 -20.49 18.21
N GLU A 578 -10.96 -21.70 18.76
CA GLU A 578 -11.47 -21.89 20.13
C GLU A 578 -10.62 -21.16 21.17
N TRP A 579 -9.27 -21.22 21.02
CA TRP A 579 -8.37 -20.51 21.91
C TRP A 579 -8.49 -18.98 21.75
N LEU A 580 -8.56 -18.46 20.52
CA LEU A 580 -8.67 -17.02 20.23
C LEU A 580 -9.98 -16.44 20.74
N VAL A 581 -11.12 -17.09 20.48
CA VAL A 581 -12.45 -16.63 20.95
C VAL A 581 -12.52 -16.56 22.47
N ALA A 582 -11.80 -17.41 23.18
CA ALA A 582 -11.72 -17.37 24.63
C ALA A 582 -10.85 -16.21 25.19
N GLN A 583 -10.10 -15.48 24.35
CA GLN A 583 -9.27 -14.38 24.84
C GLN A 583 -10.08 -13.09 25.03
N PRO A 584 -9.90 -12.39 26.15
CA PRO A 584 -10.69 -11.19 26.45
C PRO A 584 -10.36 -9.99 25.54
N GLU A 585 -9.22 -10.01 24.86
CA GLU A 585 -8.75 -8.99 23.95
C GLU A 585 -9.38 -9.12 22.54
N VAL A 586 -9.90 -10.29 22.20
CA VAL A 586 -10.47 -10.58 20.88
C VAL A 586 -11.94 -10.12 20.85
N GLU A 587 -12.31 -9.43 19.81
CA GLU A 587 -13.70 -9.02 19.53
C GLU A 587 -14.36 -10.02 18.57
N SER A 588 -13.69 -10.33 17.46
CA SER A 588 -14.15 -11.30 16.48
C SER A 588 -12.99 -11.90 15.70
N ILE A 589 -13.21 -13.08 15.09
CA ILE A 589 -12.27 -13.73 14.23
C ILE A 589 -12.92 -14.16 12.91
N SER A 590 -12.18 -14.05 11.82
CA SER A 590 -12.56 -14.60 10.52
C SER A 590 -11.46 -15.50 10.00
N SER A 591 -11.77 -16.78 9.82
CA SER A 591 -10.81 -17.81 9.45
C SER A 591 -10.96 -18.19 7.99
N TYR A 592 -9.83 -18.32 7.31
CA TYR A 592 -9.69 -18.73 5.91
C TYR A 592 -8.74 -19.93 5.87
N VAL A 593 -9.26 -21.12 5.58
CA VAL A 593 -8.48 -22.36 5.49
C VAL A 593 -8.27 -22.71 4.04
N GLY A 594 -7.05 -23.06 3.65
CA GLY A 594 -6.68 -23.31 2.27
C GLY A 594 -6.47 -22.05 1.43
N THR A 595 -6.68 -20.87 2.01
CA THR A 595 -6.58 -19.56 1.34
C THR A 595 -6.31 -18.46 2.36
N SER A 596 -6.14 -17.23 1.90
CA SER A 596 -6.09 -16.03 2.74
C SER A 596 -7.36 -15.19 2.64
N ALA A 597 -7.49 -14.22 3.55
CA ALA A 597 -8.52 -13.18 3.44
C ALA A 597 -8.42 -12.43 2.10
N PRO A 598 -9.54 -11.99 1.52
CA PRO A 598 -9.54 -11.06 0.40
C PRO A 598 -8.72 -9.81 0.72
N ARG A 599 -8.10 -9.21 -0.31
CA ARG A 599 -7.32 -7.98 -0.12
C ARG A 599 -8.22 -6.81 0.31
N PHE A 600 -8.32 -6.55 1.60
CA PHE A 600 -9.13 -5.44 2.14
C PHE A 600 -8.32 -4.15 2.39
N SER A 601 -7.01 -4.21 2.24
CA SER A 601 -6.11 -3.06 2.27
C SER A 601 -5.06 -3.20 1.15
N VAL A 602 -4.52 -2.08 0.69
CA VAL A 602 -3.48 -2.02 -0.35
C VAL A 602 -2.24 -2.83 0.05
N THR A 603 -1.93 -2.87 1.34
CA THR A 603 -0.75 -3.55 1.89
C THR A 603 -0.94 -5.06 2.11
N VAL A 604 -2.14 -5.59 1.92
CA VAL A 604 -2.43 -7.02 2.04
C VAL A 604 -2.23 -7.70 0.68
N GLU A 605 -1.30 -8.63 0.58
CA GLU A 605 -1.12 -9.49 -0.60
C GLU A 605 -1.70 -10.87 -0.29
N PRO A 606 -2.71 -11.33 -1.05
CA PRO A 606 -3.31 -12.65 -0.84
C PRO A 606 -2.32 -13.79 -1.07
N GLU A 607 -2.44 -14.87 -0.30
CA GLU A 607 -1.73 -16.12 -0.56
C GLU A 607 -2.45 -16.95 -1.63
N PRO A 608 -1.73 -17.61 -2.54
CA PRO A 608 -2.33 -18.59 -3.44
C PRO A 608 -2.99 -19.73 -2.67
N LEU A 609 -3.97 -20.40 -3.29
CA LEU A 609 -4.61 -21.57 -2.72
C LEU A 609 -3.56 -22.62 -2.33
N ASP A 610 -3.58 -23.04 -1.06
CA ASP A 610 -2.67 -24.05 -0.51
C ASP A 610 -3.35 -24.82 0.64
N PRO A 611 -3.60 -26.14 0.51
CA PRO A 611 -4.24 -26.92 1.55
C PRO A 611 -3.51 -26.90 2.91
N ALA A 612 -2.18 -26.67 2.90
CA ALA A 612 -1.35 -26.61 4.09
C ALA A 612 -1.33 -25.22 4.76
N TYR A 613 -2.08 -24.26 4.21
CA TYR A 613 -2.14 -22.89 4.70
C TYR A 613 -3.49 -22.54 5.30
N GLY A 614 -3.49 -21.72 6.33
CA GLY A 614 -4.66 -21.07 6.86
C GLY A 614 -4.32 -19.67 7.40
N GLN A 615 -5.30 -18.78 7.38
CA GLN A 615 -5.17 -17.43 7.92
C GLN A 615 -6.36 -17.08 8.79
N ILE A 616 -6.11 -16.46 9.95
CA ILE A 616 -7.15 -15.86 10.76
C ILE A 616 -6.95 -14.36 10.78
N LEU A 617 -7.99 -13.63 10.41
CA LEU A 617 -8.11 -12.21 10.64
C LEU A 617 -8.73 -12.03 12.02
N ILE A 618 -8.03 -11.36 12.91
CA ILE A 618 -8.43 -11.17 14.31
C ILE A 618 -8.69 -9.68 14.52
N ASN A 619 -9.93 -9.34 14.86
CA ASN A 619 -10.29 -8.02 15.33
C ASN A 619 -10.12 -7.99 16.85
N THR A 620 -9.33 -7.04 17.35
CA THR A 620 -9.11 -6.81 18.78
C THR A 620 -9.90 -5.59 19.26
N LYS A 621 -10.21 -5.52 20.54
CA LYS A 621 -10.96 -4.40 21.12
C LYS A 621 -10.27 -3.05 20.95
N ASP A 622 -8.94 -3.06 20.96
CA ASP A 622 -8.09 -1.88 20.77
C ASP A 622 -6.71 -2.32 20.26
N TYR A 623 -5.94 -1.35 19.77
CA TYR A 623 -4.59 -1.59 19.23
C TYR A 623 -3.60 -2.12 20.29
N GLU A 624 -3.73 -1.69 21.55
CA GLU A 624 -2.82 -2.10 22.63
C GLU A 624 -3.00 -3.60 22.97
N SER A 625 -4.22 -4.11 22.83
CA SER A 625 -4.59 -5.52 23.03
C SER A 625 -3.82 -6.48 22.11
N ILE A 626 -3.41 -6.04 20.92
CA ILE A 626 -2.61 -6.83 19.98
C ILE A 626 -1.33 -7.35 20.65
N SER A 627 -0.66 -6.51 21.44
CA SER A 627 0.58 -6.88 22.10
C SER A 627 0.44 -8.06 23.08
N TYR A 628 -0.60 -7.99 23.89
CA TYR A 628 -0.87 -9.01 24.90
C TYR A 628 -1.28 -10.33 24.24
N LEU A 629 -2.11 -10.24 23.19
CA LEU A 629 -2.56 -11.38 22.42
C LEU A 629 -1.41 -12.09 21.72
N VAL A 630 -0.55 -11.34 21.01
CA VAL A 630 0.59 -11.90 20.25
C VAL A 630 1.58 -12.58 21.19
N THR A 631 1.93 -11.95 22.31
CA THR A 631 2.91 -12.52 23.26
C THR A 631 2.44 -13.86 23.81
N ARG A 632 1.18 -13.94 24.26
CA ARG A 632 0.62 -15.20 24.79
C ARG A 632 0.37 -16.23 23.69
N GLY A 633 -0.08 -15.76 22.53
CA GLY A 633 -0.39 -16.61 21.39
C GLY A 633 0.85 -17.27 20.80
N ASP A 634 1.96 -16.58 20.69
CA ASP A 634 3.21 -17.14 20.18
C ASP A 634 3.73 -18.31 21.02
N ASP A 635 3.67 -18.15 22.35
CA ASP A 635 4.13 -19.21 23.27
C ASP A 635 3.18 -20.42 23.22
N TRP A 636 1.86 -20.18 23.25
CA TRP A 636 0.87 -21.23 23.18
C TRP A 636 0.92 -22.00 21.84
N LEU A 637 1.04 -21.29 20.71
CA LEU A 637 1.08 -21.91 19.38
C LEU A 637 2.30 -22.83 19.20
N LYS A 638 3.48 -22.42 19.70
CA LYS A 638 4.69 -23.23 19.64
C LYS A 638 4.57 -24.54 20.45
N GLU A 639 3.87 -24.49 21.60
CA GLU A 639 3.65 -25.65 22.44
C GLU A 639 2.56 -26.57 21.84
N ALA A 640 1.47 -25.98 21.37
CA ALA A 640 0.32 -26.74 20.87
C ALA A 640 0.55 -27.34 19.47
N PHE A 641 1.34 -26.70 18.61
CA PHE A 641 1.57 -27.08 17.22
C PHE A 641 3.05 -27.05 16.82
N PRO A 642 3.87 -27.95 17.34
CA PRO A 642 5.32 -27.96 17.11
C PRO A 642 5.73 -28.19 15.64
N ASP A 643 4.85 -28.83 14.83
CA ASP A 643 5.11 -29.14 13.43
C ASP A 643 4.63 -27.99 12.49
N ALA A 644 3.96 -26.98 13.03
CA ALA A 644 3.44 -25.86 12.26
C ALA A 644 4.37 -24.63 12.35
N GLU A 645 4.22 -23.74 11.38
CA GLU A 645 4.88 -22.43 11.33
C GLU A 645 3.85 -21.30 11.52
N PRO A 646 3.30 -21.11 12.73
CA PRO A 646 2.35 -20.02 12.98
C PRO A 646 3.08 -18.69 13.08
N ARG A 647 2.45 -17.62 12.60
CA ARG A 647 3.00 -16.27 12.67
C ARG A 647 1.91 -15.21 12.86
N PHE A 648 2.03 -14.44 13.93
CA PHE A 648 1.27 -13.21 14.05
C PHE A 648 1.90 -12.08 13.22
N ARG A 649 1.06 -11.32 12.54
CA ARG A 649 1.46 -10.20 11.69
C ARG A 649 0.49 -9.04 11.84
N ALA A 650 0.97 -7.89 12.29
CA ALA A 650 0.20 -6.64 12.30
C ALA A 650 0.06 -6.07 10.89
N LEU A 651 -1.00 -5.31 10.65
CA LEU A 651 -1.18 -4.56 9.42
C LEU A 651 -0.15 -3.42 9.35
N LYS A 652 0.45 -3.23 8.18
CA LYS A 652 1.39 -2.13 7.90
C LYS A 652 0.72 -1.05 7.04
N LEU A 653 1.22 0.18 7.11
CA LEU A 653 0.59 1.31 6.42
C LEU A 653 0.93 1.41 4.92
N ALA A 654 2.12 1.00 4.48
CA ALA A 654 2.51 1.27 3.09
C ALA A 654 3.53 0.30 2.47
N THR A 655 3.82 -0.86 3.07
CA THR A 655 4.70 -1.86 2.47
C THR A 655 3.94 -3.13 2.13
N LYS A 656 4.25 -3.72 0.96
CA LYS A 656 3.68 -4.98 0.50
C LYS A 656 4.43 -6.20 1.04
N ASP A 657 5.61 -6.01 1.63
CA ASP A 657 6.46 -7.10 2.06
C ASP A 657 5.84 -7.88 3.23
N LYS A 658 5.72 -9.18 3.03
CA LYS A 658 5.19 -10.10 4.04
C LYS A 658 6.16 -10.26 5.21
N PHE A 659 7.47 -10.20 4.96
CA PHE A 659 8.51 -10.30 5.95
C PHE A 659 9.38 -9.03 5.97
N ALA A 660 9.77 -8.65 7.17
CA ALA A 660 10.50 -7.40 7.38
C ALA A 660 11.97 -7.49 6.95
N VAL A 661 12.59 -8.65 7.15
CA VAL A 661 13.99 -8.90 6.77
C VAL A 661 14.05 -10.08 5.84
N GLU A 662 14.60 -9.86 4.66
CA GLU A 662 14.78 -10.88 3.63
C GLU A 662 16.19 -10.87 3.07
N VAL A 663 16.72 -12.04 2.74
CA VAL A 663 17.91 -12.21 1.90
C VAL A 663 17.60 -13.19 0.79
N ARG A 664 17.96 -12.86 -0.43
CA ARG A 664 17.69 -13.61 -1.65
C ARG A 664 18.98 -14.17 -2.19
N PHE A 665 18.99 -15.48 -2.48
CA PHE A 665 20.07 -16.15 -3.18
C PHE A 665 19.55 -16.60 -4.54
N SER A 666 20.23 -16.19 -5.60
CA SER A 666 19.86 -16.52 -6.97
C SER A 666 20.97 -17.35 -7.63
N GLY A 667 20.59 -18.40 -8.35
CA GLY A 667 21.56 -19.28 -9.02
C GLY A 667 20.89 -20.45 -9.75
N PRO A 668 21.67 -21.28 -10.48
CA PRO A 668 21.10 -22.29 -11.36
C PRO A 668 20.70 -23.59 -10.66
N ASP A 669 21.39 -23.99 -9.59
CA ASP A 669 21.23 -25.32 -8.94
C ASP A 669 20.47 -25.19 -7.62
N GLU A 670 19.41 -25.98 -7.47
CA GLU A 670 18.50 -25.97 -6.31
C GLU A 670 19.20 -26.42 -5.03
N THR A 671 20.04 -27.48 -5.13
CA THR A 671 20.76 -28.02 -3.97
C THR A 671 21.69 -26.98 -3.34
N VAL A 672 22.38 -26.21 -4.17
CA VAL A 672 23.26 -25.14 -3.71
C VAL A 672 22.44 -24.00 -3.10
N LEU A 673 21.31 -23.66 -3.70
CA LEU A 673 20.39 -22.64 -3.16
C LEU A 673 19.88 -23.02 -1.78
N HIS A 674 19.46 -24.28 -1.58
CA HIS A 674 19.06 -24.78 -0.26
C HIS A 674 20.19 -24.74 0.77
N GLN A 675 21.45 -25.05 0.35
CA GLN A 675 22.60 -24.96 1.25
C GLN A 675 22.85 -23.51 1.69
N LEU A 676 22.83 -22.56 0.75
CA LEU A 676 23.00 -21.13 1.06
C LEU A 676 21.86 -20.60 1.96
N ALA A 677 20.63 -21.04 1.69
CA ALA A 677 19.47 -20.69 2.52
C ALA A 677 19.58 -21.28 3.94
N ALA A 678 20.06 -22.52 4.11
CA ALA A 678 20.25 -23.13 5.41
C ALA A 678 21.33 -22.41 6.22
N GLU A 679 22.44 -22.01 5.59
CA GLU A 679 23.49 -21.23 6.22
C GLU A 679 22.95 -19.86 6.68
N ALA A 680 22.22 -19.16 5.81
CA ALA A 680 21.60 -17.89 6.15
C ALA A 680 20.58 -18.05 7.30
N LYS A 681 19.69 -19.06 7.26
CA LYS A 681 18.74 -19.33 8.36
C LYS A 681 19.45 -19.54 9.70
N THR A 682 20.61 -20.20 9.70
CA THR A 682 21.42 -20.38 10.91
C THR A 682 21.94 -19.05 11.45
N ILE A 683 22.38 -18.16 10.56
CA ILE A 683 22.81 -16.80 10.93
C ILE A 683 21.64 -15.98 11.49
N PHE A 684 20.49 -16.02 10.83
CA PHE A 684 19.28 -15.34 11.31
C PHE A 684 18.87 -15.83 12.70
N ALA A 685 18.91 -17.15 12.94
CA ALA A 685 18.57 -17.78 14.21
C ALA A 685 19.54 -17.38 15.36
N SER A 686 20.74 -16.92 15.04
CA SER A 686 21.68 -16.41 16.04
C SER A 686 21.27 -15.08 16.67
N ASN A 687 20.35 -14.33 16.01
CA ASN A 687 19.82 -13.07 16.51
C ASN A 687 18.49 -13.31 17.24
N PRO A 688 18.38 -12.98 18.54
CA PRO A 688 17.18 -13.20 19.33
C PRO A 688 15.96 -12.39 18.88
N ASP A 689 16.19 -11.28 18.16
CA ASP A 689 15.13 -10.42 17.63
C ASP A 689 14.57 -10.90 16.30
N ALA A 690 15.25 -11.82 15.60
CA ALA A 690 14.73 -12.45 14.39
C ALA A 690 13.72 -13.56 14.79
N LYS A 691 12.49 -13.47 14.29
CA LYS A 691 11.38 -14.38 14.55
C LYS A 691 10.87 -15.00 13.25
N TYR A 692 10.17 -16.15 13.37
CA TYR A 692 9.51 -16.78 12.22
C TYR A 692 10.42 -17.01 11.01
N ILE A 693 11.64 -17.53 11.27
CA ILE A 693 12.69 -17.71 10.26
C ILE A 693 12.32 -18.88 9.36
N ARG A 694 12.23 -18.61 8.06
CA ARG A 694 11.93 -19.64 7.03
C ARG A 694 12.53 -19.25 5.68
N ASP A 695 12.39 -20.11 4.69
CA ASP A 695 12.55 -19.73 3.27
C ASP A 695 11.22 -19.84 2.52
N ASP A 696 11.15 -19.25 1.32
CA ASP A 696 9.95 -19.19 0.49
C ASP A 696 9.72 -20.42 -0.37
N TRP A 697 10.69 -21.33 -0.48
CA TRP A 697 10.52 -22.66 -1.14
C TRP A 697 9.94 -23.69 -0.19
N ARG A 698 10.16 -23.52 1.12
CA ARG A 698 9.68 -24.40 2.19
C ARG A 698 10.25 -25.83 2.07
N GLN A 699 9.45 -26.83 2.43
CA GLN A 699 9.88 -28.22 2.39
C GLN A 699 9.54 -28.88 1.06
N GLU A 700 10.38 -29.86 0.62
CA GLU A 700 10.04 -30.77 -0.47
C GLU A 700 8.78 -31.57 -0.14
N SER A 701 8.01 -31.92 -1.17
CA SER A 701 6.82 -32.76 -1.04
C SER A 701 7.14 -34.20 -1.41
N LYS A 702 6.46 -35.13 -0.75
CA LYS A 702 6.58 -36.55 -1.05
C LYS A 702 5.71 -36.92 -2.26
N VAL A 703 6.30 -37.60 -3.24
CA VAL A 703 5.61 -38.06 -4.45
C VAL A 703 5.79 -39.55 -4.60
N LEU A 704 4.67 -40.26 -4.79
CA LEU A 704 4.66 -41.69 -5.06
C LEU A 704 4.69 -41.96 -6.56
N LYS A 705 5.78 -42.49 -7.09
CA LYS A 705 5.95 -42.82 -8.50
C LYS A 705 5.75 -44.31 -8.76
N PRO A 706 4.72 -44.72 -9.54
CA PRO A 706 4.65 -46.11 -10.02
C PRO A 706 5.72 -46.33 -11.10
N ILE A 707 6.56 -47.35 -10.92
CA ILE A 707 7.59 -47.72 -11.91
C ILE A 707 6.91 -48.58 -12.97
N LEU A 708 6.48 -47.93 -14.08
CA LEU A 708 5.74 -48.61 -15.14
C LEU A 708 6.62 -49.54 -15.96
N ASN A 709 6.19 -50.80 -16.11
CA ASN A 709 6.88 -51.82 -16.93
C ASN A 709 6.21 -51.91 -18.31
N GLN A 710 6.87 -51.43 -19.34
CA GLN A 710 6.32 -51.38 -20.70
C GLN A 710 5.99 -52.76 -21.28
N ASP A 711 6.77 -53.78 -20.99
CA ASP A 711 6.56 -55.14 -21.49
C ASP A 711 5.34 -55.78 -20.85
N LYS A 712 5.23 -55.67 -19.52
CA LYS A 712 4.06 -56.12 -18.76
C LYS A 712 2.78 -55.39 -19.21
N MET A 713 2.86 -54.10 -19.40
CA MET A 713 1.72 -53.29 -19.89
C MET A 713 1.28 -53.72 -21.28
N ARG A 714 2.24 -53.91 -22.20
CA ARG A 714 1.95 -54.39 -23.57
C ARG A 714 1.31 -55.77 -23.59
N GLN A 715 1.83 -56.70 -22.79
CA GLN A 715 1.25 -58.04 -22.66
C GLN A 715 -0.17 -57.99 -22.10
N ALA A 716 -0.44 -57.08 -21.16
CA ALA A 716 -1.78 -56.89 -20.60
C ALA A 716 -2.73 -56.07 -21.50
N GLY A 717 -2.24 -55.46 -22.57
CA GLY A 717 -3.05 -54.57 -23.45
C GLY A 717 -3.40 -53.25 -22.76
N ILE A 718 -2.54 -52.82 -21.85
CA ILE A 718 -2.69 -51.58 -21.04
C ILE A 718 -1.67 -50.56 -21.52
N ASN A 719 -2.06 -49.29 -21.57
CA ASN A 719 -1.19 -48.16 -21.90
C ASN A 719 -1.04 -47.23 -20.72
N ARG A 720 -0.16 -46.21 -20.81
CA ARG A 720 0.09 -45.24 -19.76
C ARG A 720 -1.15 -44.41 -19.40
N ALA A 721 -1.97 -44.07 -20.41
CA ALA A 721 -3.20 -43.30 -20.17
C ALA A 721 -4.21 -44.14 -19.37
N ASP A 722 -4.28 -45.46 -19.57
CA ASP A 722 -5.15 -46.36 -18.81
C ASP A 722 -4.77 -46.33 -17.31
N VAL A 723 -3.46 -46.39 -17.03
CA VAL A 723 -2.94 -46.32 -15.64
C VAL A 723 -3.24 -44.94 -15.02
N ALA A 724 -2.95 -43.87 -15.73
CA ALA A 724 -3.22 -42.49 -15.25
C ALA A 724 -4.73 -42.30 -14.98
N PHE A 725 -5.57 -42.81 -15.86
CA PHE A 725 -7.04 -42.74 -15.71
C PHE A 725 -7.53 -43.50 -14.47
N ALA A 726 -7.00 -44.71 -14.26
CA ALA A 726 -7.35 -45.54 -13.09
C ALA A 726 -6.94 -44.85 -11.78
N LEU A 727 -5.70 -44.32 -11.73
CA LEU A 727 -5.19 -43.58 -10.57
C LEU A 727 -5.99 -42.32 -10.30
N LYS A 728 -6.27 -41.50 -11.34
CA LYS A 728 -7.05 -40.28 -11.19
C LYS A 728 -8.46 -40.53 -10.68
N ARG A 729 -9.12 -41.59 -11.20
CA ARG A 729 -10.43 -42.02 -10.73
C ARG A 729 -10.42 -42.48 -9.26
N ALA A 730 -9.37 -43.18 -8.85
CA ALA A 730 -9.22 -43.64 -7.49
C ALA A 730 -8.82 -42.54 -6.49
N SER A 731 -8.19 -41.47 -6.94
CA SER A 731 -7.79 -40.33 -6.09
C SER A 731 -8.83 -39.21 -6.13
N ASP A 732 -8.71 -38.28 -7.04
CA ASP A 732 -9.51 -37.04 -7.09
C ASP A 732 -10.84 -37.22 -7.82
N GLY A 733 -10.99 -38.27 -8.59
CA GLY A 733 -12.12 -38.45 -9.52
C GLY A 733 -11.90 -37.84 -10.89
N MET A 734 -12.71 -38.25 -11.86
CA MET A 734 -12.67 -37.84 -13.27
C MET A 734 -13.83 -36.90 -13.57
N PRO A 735 -13.60 -35.72 -14.16
CA PRO A 735 -14.69 -34.84 -14.59
C PRO A 735 -15.43 -35.45 -15.78
N LEU A 736 -16.76 -35.44 -15.75
CA LEU A 736 -17.63 -36.03 -16.78
C LEU A 736 -18.50 -34.98 -17.55
N GLY A 737 -18.45 -33.73 -17.16
CA GLY A 737 -19.31 -32.69 -17.68
C GLY A 737 -20.03 -31.94 -16.54
N GLN A 738 -21.17 -31.35 -16.84
CA GLN A 738 -21.92 -30.52 -15.90
C GLN A 738 -23.42 -30.87 -15.98
N MET A 739 -24.12 -30.80 -14.86
CA MET A 739 -25.58 -30.86 -14.79
C MET A 739 -26.13 -29.44 -14.67
N ASN A 740 -27.14 -29.12 -15.44
CA ASN A 740 -27.82 -27.84 -15.38
C ASN A 740 -28.99 -27.92 -14.39
N LEU A 741 -28.82 -27.37 -13.19
CA LEU A 741 -29.89 -27.30 -12.21
C LEU A 741 -30.37 -25.85 -12.07
N ASN A 742 -31.47 -25.49 -12.75
CA ASN A 742 -32.01 -24.15 -12.89
C ASN A 742 -31.00 -23.20 -13.58
N ASP A 743 -30.31 -22.37 -12.83
CA ASP A 743 -29.32 -21.39 -13.28
C ASP A 743 -27.86 -21.76 -12.91
N GLU A 744 -27.68 -22.93 -12.29
CA GLU A 744 -26.36 -23.40 -11.84
C GLU A 744 -25.86 -24.59 -12.66
N LEU A 745 -24.58 -24.51 -13.08
CA LEU A 745 -23.87 -25.60 -13.75
C LEU A 745 -23.07 -26.38 -12.71
N ILE A 746 -23.59 -27.55 -12.32
CA ILE A 746 -22.98 -28.41 -11.30
C ILE A 746 -22.06 -29.43 -11.96
N PRO A 747 -20.73 -29.43 -11.65
CA PRO A 747 -19.83 -30.42 -12.20
C PRO A 747 -20.24 -31.86 -11.82
N ILE A 748 -20.06 -32.78 -12.77
CA ILE A 748 -20.26 -34.22 -12.56
C ILE A 748 -18.89 -34.88 -12.47
N GLN A 749 -18.68 -35.68 -11.44
CA GLN A 749 -17.40 -36.34 -11.15
C GLN A 749 -17.59 -37.85 -11.00
N LEU A 750 -16.88 -38.65 -11.83
CA LEU A 750 -16.82 -40.11 -11.73
C LEU A 750 -15.71 -40.50 -10.77
N ARG A 751 -16.05 -41.30 -9.75
CA ARG A 751 -15.10 -41.75 -8.72
C ARG A 751 -15.09 -43.28 -8.60
N GLY A 752 -13.93 -43.79 -8.18
CA GLY A 752 -13.79 -45.15 -7.72
C GLY A 752 -14.17 -45.33 -6.25
N THR A 753 -14.55 -46.52 -5.85
CA THR A 753 -14.90 -46.80 -4.45
C THR A 753 -13.67 -47.00 -3.53
N SER A 754 -12.52 -47.39 -4.10
CA SER A 754 -11.27 -47.60 -3.35
C SER A 754 -10.39 -46.33 -3.41
N ARG A 755 -10.23 -45.65 -2.28
CA ARG A 755 -9.44 -44.41 -2.14
C ARG A 755 -8.27 -44.57 -1.16
N ASN A 756 -7.85 -45.78 -0.88
CA ASN A 756 -6.79 -46.02 0.09
C ASN A 756 -5.48 -46.39 -0.63
N MET A 757 -4.38 -45.73 -0.25
CA MET A 757 -3.04 -46.05 -0.75
C MET A 757 -2.66 -47.55 -0.61
N ALA A 758 -3.13 -48.22 0.45
CA ALA A 758 -2.89 -49.63 0.66
C ALA A 758 -3.52 -50.56 -0.41
N SER A 759 -4.49 -50.06 -1.18
CA SER A 759 -5.15 -50.83 -2.26
C SER A 759 -4.59 -50.51 -3.66
N LEU A 760 -3.52 -49.73 -3.78
CA LEU A 760 -2.96 -49.35 -5.09
C LEU A 760 -2.46 -50.55 -5.90
N GLU A 761 -1.82 -51.52 -5.29
CA GLU A 761 -1.36 -52.73 -5.99
C GLU A 761 -2.51 -53.55 -6.58
N THR A 762 -3.64 -53.56 -5.91
CA THR A 762 -4.84 -54.30 -6.33
C THR A 762 -5.79 -53.46 -7.17
N LEU A 763 -5.47 -52.17 -7.34
CA LEU A 763 -6.31 -51.27 -8.13
C LEU A 763 -6.50 -51.77 -9.56
N PRO A 764 -7.75 -52.05 -10.02
CA PRO A 764 -7.98 -52.53 -11.37
C PRO A 764 -7.71 -51.45 -12.41
N VAL A 765 -6.70 -51.69 -13.23
CA VAL A 765 -6.41 -50.87 -14.41
C VAL A 765 -7.12 -51.47 -15.61
N ARG A 766 -8.03 -50.73 -16.20
CA ARG A 766 -8.81 -51.18 -17.36
C ARG A 766 -8.37 -50.45 -18.60
N SER A 767 -8.25 -51.22 -19.71
CA SER A 767 -7.98 -50.59 -20.99
C SER A 767 -9.14 -49.68 -21.42
N LEU A 768 -8.84 -48.47 -21.84
CA LEU A 768 -9.81 -47.51 -22.38
C LEU A 768 -10.37 -47.97 -23.74
N LEU A 769 -9.58 -48.73 -24.50
CA LEU A 769 -9.92 -49.20 -25.85
C LEU A 769 -10.39 -50.66 -25.90
N GLY A 770 -10.23 -51.42 -24.80
CA GLY A 770 -10.54 -52.84 -24.74
C GLY A 770 -11.26 -53.26 -23.44
N PHE A 771 -11.49 -54.57 -23.28
CA PHE A 771 -12.16 -55.12 -22.10
C PHE A 771 -11.16 -55.65 -21.04
N ASN A 772 -9.88 -55.59 -21.35
CA ASN A 772 -8.83 -56.11 -20.44
C ASN A 772 -8.80 -55.27 -19.15
N SER A 773 -8.70 -55.96 -18.04
CA SER A 773 -8.53 -55.38 -16.68
C SER A 773 -7.50 -56.20 -15.94
N VAL A 774 -6.50 -55.55 -15.39
CA VAL A 774 -5.45 -56.19 -14.59
C VAL A 774 -5.18 -55.38 -13.35
N PRO A 775 -4.80 -55.96 -12.23
CA PRO A 775 -4.33 -55.16 -11.08
C PRO A 775 -3.11 -54.31 -11.43
N LEU A 776 -3.02 -53.10 -10.88
CA LEU A 776 -1.90 -52.18 -11.13
C LEU A 776 -0.55 -52.84 -10.82
N GLY A 777 -0.44 -53.64 -9.75
CA GLY A 777 0.76 -54.37 -9.42
C GLY A 777 1.28 -55.31 -10.50
N GLN A 778 0.45 -55.75 -11.46
CA GLN A 778 0.89 -56.58 -12.60
C GLN A 778 1.52 -55.78 -13.75
N VAL A 779 1.35 -54.45 -13.79
CA VAL A 779 1.88 -53.57 -14.85
C VAL A 779 2.97 -52.63 -14.36
N VAL A 780 3.28 -52.67 -13.06
CA VAL A 780 4.38 -51.92 -12.46
C VAL A 780 5.47 -52.86 -11.93
N ASP A 781 6.68 -52.40 -11.77
CA ASP A 781 7.79 -53.12 -11.08
C ASP A 781 7.87 -52.75 -9.58
N GLY A 782 7.09 -51.78 -9.16
CA GLY A 782 6.97 -51.33 -7.78
C GLY A 782 6.53 -49.84 -7.72
N PHE A 783 6.60 -49.32 -6.51
CA PHE A 783 6.32 -47.92 -6.22
C PHE A 783 7.55 -47.33 -5.52
N GLU A 784 7.97 -46.16 -5.99
CA GLU A 784 9.07 -45.42 -5.39
C GLU A 784 8.51 -44.16 -4.72
N LEU A 785 8.89 -43.94 -3.47
CA LEU A 785 8.57 -42.70 -2.76
C LEU A 785 9.78 -41.74 -2.90
N VAL A 786 9.63 -40.72 -3.68
CA VAL A 786 10.65 -39.70 -3.88
C VAL A 786 10.22 -38.38 -3.28
N THR A 787 11.18 -37.45 -3.04
CA THR A 787 10.89 -36.05 -2.71
C THR A 787 11.11 -35.19 -3.94
N GLU A 788 10.29 -34.23 -4.13
CA GLU A 788 10.36 -33.21 -5.20
C GLU A 788 10.11 -31.83 -4.64
N GLU A 789 10.67 -30.80 -5.29
CA GLU A 789 10.36 -29.43 -4.95
C GLU A 789 8.86 -29.18 -5.05
N SER A 790 8.29 -28.60 -4.01
CA SER A 790 6.88 -28.22 -3.99
C SER A 790 6.62 -26.84 -4.57
N MET A 791 7.63 -25.99 -4.53
CA MET A 791 7.60 -24.61 -5.05
C MET A 791 8.97 -24.23 -5.56
N ILE A 792 9.02 -23.62 -6.75
CA ILE A 792 10.23 -23.04 -7.32
C ILE A 792 9.93 -21.58 -7.63
N TRP A 793 10.58 -20.68 -6.90
CA TRP A 793 10.53 -19.26 -7.19
C TRP A 793 11.63 -18.84 -8.15
N ARG A 794 11.29 -17.99 -9.09
CA ARG A 794 12.26 -17.33 -9.99
C ARG A 794 12.06 -15.82 -9.93
N ARG A 795 13.17 -15.14 -10.17
CA ARG A 795 13.22 -13.68 -10.31
C ARG A 795 14.04 -13.35 -11.56
N ASP A 796 13.41 -12.64 -12.49
CA ASP A 796 14.03 -12.30 -13.78
C ASP A 796 14.64 -13.52 -14.48
N ARG A 797 13.92 -14.66 -14.46
CA ARG A 797 14.27 -15.96 -15.04
C ARG A 797 15.40 -16.74 -14.33
N VAL A 798 15.82 -16.30 -13.16
CA VAL A 798 16.82 -17.02 -12.37
C VAL A 798 16.16 -17.62 -11.14
N LYS A 799 16.40 -18.89 -10.85
CA LYS A 799 15.93 -19.54 -9.62
C LYS A 799 16.43 -18.77 -8.41
N THR A 800 15.52 -18.42 -7.53
CA THR A 800 15.82 -17.56 -6.38
C THR A 800 15.12 -18.07 -5.15
N ILE A 801 15.89 -18.40 -4.11
CA ILE A 801 15.37 -18.75 -2.79
C ILE A 801 15.52 -17.55 -1.85
N THR A 802 14.47 -17.23 -1.11
CA THR A 802 14.44 -16.10 -0.19
C THR A 802 14.36 -16.58 1.25
N VAL A 803 15.37 -16.29 2.04
CA VAL A 803 15.31 -16.50 3.51
C VAL A 803 14.65 -15.29 4.12
N GLN A 804 13.65 -15.51 4.96
CA GLN A 804 12.71 -14.55 5.47
C GLN A 804 12.68 -14.59 7.00
N ALA A 805 12.59 -13.41 7.63
CA ALA A 805 12.36 -13.32 9.06
C ALA A 805 11.41 -12.17 9.41
N GLY A 806 10.56 -12.39 10.39
CA GLY A 806 9.89 -11.34 11.13
C GLY A 806 10.84 -10.73 12.17
N VAL A 807 10.38 -9.65 12.82
CA VAL A 807 11.16 -8.93 13.82
C VAL A 807 10.38 -8.90 15.13
N SER A 808 11.09 -9.05 16.26
CA SER A 808 10.48 -8.88 17.56
C SER A 808 9.95 -7.45 17.72
N ARG A 809 8.91 -7.28 18.55
CA ARG A 809 8.23 -5.98 18.70
C ARG A 809 9.14 -4.88 19.22
N ASP A 810 10.12 -5.22 20.05
CA ASP A 810 11.04 -4.27 20.69
C ASP A 810 12.25 -3.91 19.81
N SER A 811 12.30 -4.42 18.58
CA SER A 811 13.38 -4.20 17.63
C SER A 811 12.84 -3.66 16.28
N THR A 812 13.74 -3.22 15.42
CA THR A 812 13.39 -2.73 14.08
C THR A 812 14.00 -3.64 12.99
N PRO A 813 13.43 -3.69 11.79
CA PRO A 813 14.02 -4.42 10.67
C PRO A 813 15.47 -4.03 10.39
N ALA A 814 15.77 -2.73 10.50
CA ALA A 814 17.12 -2.21 10.33
C ALA A 814 18.10 -2.74 11.40
N ASN A 815 17.67 -2.83 12.66
CA ASN A 815 18.51 -3.35 13.75
C ASN A 815 18.84 -4.83 13.52
N VAL A 816 17.83 -5.66 13.23
CA VAL A 816 18.04 -7.09 12.97
C VAL A 816 18.96 -7.28 11.79
N ARG A 817 18.68 -6.61 10.65
CA ARG A 817 19.52 -6.70 9.45
C ARG A 817 20.96 -6.27 9.73
N ASN A 818 21.17 -5.13 10.39
CA ASN A 818 22.53 -4.62 10.66
C ASN A 818 23.31 -5.55 11.59
N ALA A 819 22.66 -6.23 12.53
CA ALA A 819 23.30 -7.19 13.42
C ALA A 819 23.82 -8.45 12.69
N ILE A 820 23.14 -8.89 11.62
CA ILE A 820 23.49 -10.10 10.89
C ILE A 820 24.19 -9.83 9.55
N LYS A 821 24.21 -8.58 9.11
CA LYS A 821 24.66 -8.17 7.76
C LYS A 821 26.05 -8.70 7.42
N ASP A 822 27.02 -8.43 8.27
CA ASP A 822 28.43 -8.80 8.00
C ASP A 822 28.61 -10.33 7.91
N GLN A 823 27.83 -11.10 8.66
CA GLN A 823 27.87 -12.56 8.65
C GLN A 823 27.23 -13.11 7.38
N VAL A 824 26.08 -12.54 6.96
CA VAL A 824 25.36 -12.97 5.76
C VAL A 824 26.17 -12.60 4.50
N GLU A 825 26.77 -11.41 4.45
CA GLU A 825 27.61 -10.97 3.33
C GLU A 825 28.95 -11.72 3.26
N ALA A 826 29.37 -12.41 4.33
CA ALA A 826 30.56 -13.26 4.35
C ALA A 826 30.32 -14.68 3.81
N ILE A 827 29.05 -15.08 3.56
CA ILE A 827 28.72 -16.37 2.95
C ILE A 827 29.43 -16.50 1.60
N GLN A 828 30.14 -17.63 1.40
CA GLN A 828 30.89 -17.87 0.18
C GLN A 828 29.95 -18.27 -0.97
N LEU A 829 29.79 -17.39 -1.94
CA LEU A 829 28.95 -17.64 -3.11
C LEU A 829 29.77 -18.35 -4.20
N PRO A 830 29.33 -19.53 -4.70
CA PRO A 830 29.92 -20.14 -5.89
C PRO A 830 29.79 -19.26 -7.14
N ALA A 831 30.60 -19.53 -8.16
CA ALA A 831 30.52 -18.80 -9.43
C ALA A 831 29.11 -18.97 -10.06
N GLY A 832 28.48 -17.89 -10.48
CA GLY A 832 27.13 -17.88 -11.05
C GLY A 832 26.02 -17.72 -10.03
N TYR A 833 26.35 -17.55 -8.75
CA TYR A 833 25.38 -17.23 -7.69
C TYR A 833 25.52 -15.80 -7.24
N SER A 834 24.42 -15.19 -6.84
CA SER A 834 24.35 -13.83 -6.31
C SER A 834 23.48 -13.75 -5.08
N MET A 835 23.74 -12.75 -4.25
CA MET A 835 22.97 -12.43 -3.06
C MET A 835 22.45 -11.00 -3.12
N GLU A 836 21.20 -10.79 -2.74
CA GLU A 836 20.57 -9.47 -2.63
C GLU A 836 19.77 -9.37 -1.33
N TRP A 837 19.85 -8.23 -0.64
CA TRP A 837 18.94 -7.94 0.46
C TRP A 837 17.55 -7.58 -0.09
N GLY A 838 16.49 -8.15 0.53
CA GLY A 838 15.09 -7.91 0.24
C GLY A 838 14.35 -7.29 1.42
N GLY A 839 13.03 -7.49 1.43
CA GLY A 839 12.14 -7.00 2.47
C GLY A 839 12.07 -5.48 2.54
N GLU A 840 11.78 -4.93 3.70
CA GLU A 840 11.63 -3.47 3.89
C GLU A 840 12.88 -2.68 3.48
N TYR A 841 14.07 -3.28 3.65
CA TYR A 841 15.32 -2.62 3.25
C TYR A 841 15.37 -2.32 1.75
N TYR A 842 14.91 -3.24 0.92
CA TYR A 842 14.91 -3.04 -0.53
C TYR A 842 14.02 -1.87 -0.95
N ASP A 843 12.81 -1.79 -0.39
CA ASP A 843 11.85 -0.73 -0.67
C ASP A 843 12.33 0.62 -0.10
N GLU A 844 12.91 0.59 1.11
CA GLU A 844 13.53 1.76 1.75
C GLU A 844 14.67 2.31 0.89
N ASP A 845 15.65 1.47 0.53
CA ASP A 845 16.82 1.88 -0.24
C ASP A 845 16.42 2.45 -1.60
N LYS A 846 15.47 1.80 -2.28
CA LYS A 846 14.93 2.25 -3.56
C LYS A 846 14.25 3.62 -3.45
N ALA A 847 13.37 3.81 -2.47
CA ALA A 847 12.63 5.05 -2.25
C ALA A 847 13.57 6.20 -1.84
N VAL A 848 14.43 5.96 -0.83
CA VAL A 848 15.38 6.97 -0.33
C VAL A 848 16.37 7.35 -1.42
N THR A 849 16.95 6.37 -2.11
CA THR A 849 17.94 6.60 -3.17
C THR A 849 17.35 7.40 -4.34
N ASP A 850 16.12 7.09 -4.77
CA ASP A 850 15.50 7.82 -5.88
C ASP A 850 15.15 9.26 -5.48
N ILE A 851 14.54 9.48 -4.31
CA ILE A 851 14.27 10.82 -3.79
C ILE A 851 15.55 11.63 -3.65
N MET A 852 16.62 11.05 -3.08
CA MET A 852 17.90 11.71 -2.91
C MET A 852 18.58 12.03 -4.26
N LYS A 853 18.38 11.22 -5.30
CA LYS A 853 18.82 11.53 -6.68
C LYS A 853 18.09 12.75 -7.27
N GLN A 854 16.86 13.04 -6.83
CA GLN A 854 16.13 14.22 -7.30
C GLN A 854 16.49 15.50 -6.51
N GLN A 855 17.02 15.35 -5.30
CA GLN A 855 17.37 16.48 -4.44
C GLN A 855 18.31 17.50 -5.10
N PRO A 856 19.39 17.13 -5.86
CA PRO A 856 20.22 18.09 -6.56
C PRO A 856 19.49 18.93 -7.60
N LYS A 857 18.47 18.37 -8.28
CA LYS A 857 17.63 19.12 -9.24
C LYS A 857 16.80 20.19 -8.54
N ALA A 858 16.15 19.83 -7.42
CA ALA A 858 15.39 20.75 -6.59
C ALA A 858 16.30 21.88 -6.05
N MET A 859 17.48 21.52 -5.54
CA MET A 859 18.48 22.46 -5.06
C MET A 859 18.96 23.43 -6.16
N LEU A 860 19.19 22.92 -7.37
CA LEU A 860 19.59 23.76 -8.51
C LEU A 860 18.51 24.79 -8.83
N ILE A 861 17.24 24.39 -8.87
CA ILE A 861 16.12 25.31 -9.11
C ILE A 861 16.06 26.36 -8.01
N MET A 862 16.17 25.97 -6.73
CA MET A 862 16.20 26.90 -5.61
C MET A 862 17.37 27.89 -5.71
N VAL A 863 18.56 27.43 -6.07
CA VAL A 863 19.74 28.29 -6.27
C VAL A 863 19.51 29.29 -7.40
N ILE A 864 18.95 28.85 -8.54
CA ILE A 864 18.62 29.74 -9.65
C ILE A 864 17.66 30.86 -9.20
N ILE A 865 16.61 30.50 -8.45
CA ILE A 865 15.66 31.49 -7.92
C ILE A 865 16.35 32.47 -6.96
N LEU A 866 17.20 31.96 -6.05
CA LEU A 866 17.97 32.81 -5.12
C LEU A 866 18.90 33.76 -5.84
N VAL A 867 19.65 33.27 -6.85
CA VAL A 867 20.55 34.12 -7.66
C VAL A 867 19.76 35.20 -8.42
N ALA A 868 18.60 34.85 -8.98
CA ALA A 868 17.71 35.79 -9.67
C ALA A 868 17.13 36.86 -8.73
N MET A 869 16.80 36.47 -7.49
CA MET A 869 16.28 37.42 -6.48
C MET A 869 17.33 38.43 -5.98
N PHE A 870 18.51 37.91 -5.64
CA PHE A 870 19.57 38.74 -5.04
C PHE A 870 20.55 39.34 -6.06
N ASN A 871 20.42 38.98 -7.33
CA ASN A 871 21.35 39.39 -8.41
C ASN A 871 22.84 39.16 -8.01
N GLY A 872 23.11 38.03 -7.32
CA GLY A 872 24.44 37.75 -6.80
C GLY A 872 24.58 36.35 -6.23
N PHE A 873 25.82 35.87 -6.04
CA PHE A 873 26.09 34.52 -5.52
C PHE A 873 26.36 34.47 -4.02
N LYS A 874 26.74 35.60 -3.38
CA LYS A 874 27.13 35.59 -1.96
C LYS A 874 25.99 35.32 -1.01
N GLN A 875 24.83 35.94 -1.22
CA GLN A 875 23.64 35.75 -0.40
C GLN A 875 23.11 34.31 -0.50
N PRO A 876 22.93 33.70 -1.70
CA PRO A 876 22.60 32.28 -1.83
C PRO A 876 23.53 31.34 -1.06
N ILE A 877 24.86 31.55 -1.16
CA ILE A 877 25.84 30.71 -0.48
C ILE A 877 25.68 30.82 1.06
N ILE A 878 25.47 32.03 1.58
CA ILE A 878 25.26 32.24 3.03
C ILE A 878 23.99 31.52 3.49
N ILE A 879 22.89 31.61 2.75
CA ILE A 879 21.64 30.95 3.09
C ILE A 879 21.83 29.42 3.08
N LEU A 880 22.42 28.87 2.02
CA LEU A 880 22.66 27.43 1.91
C LEU A 880 23.60 26.88 3.00
N ALA A 881 24.56 27.67 3.44
CA ALA A 881 25.47 27.27 4.51
C ALA A 881 24.81 27.08 5.87
N THR A 882 23.55 27.51 6.04
CA THR A 882 22.79 27.30 7.28
C THR A 882 21.96 25.99 7.27
N LEU A 883 21.78 25.34 6.12
CA LEU A 883 20.97 24.12 6.01
C LEU A 883 21.46 22.96 6.90
N PRO A 884 22.78 22.66 7.00
CA PRO A 884 23.25 21.57 7.85
C PRO A 884 22.91 21.76 9.34
N LEU A 885 22.67 22.98 9.78
CA LEU A 885 22.36 23.28 11.18
C LEU A 885 20.98 22.76 11.60
N ALA A 886 20.05 22.64 10.67
CA ALA A 886 18.74 22.09 10.92
C ALA A 886 18.78 20.59 11.25
N ALA A 887 19.74 19.86 10.67
CA ALA A 887 19.92 18.44 10.95
C ALA A 887 20.20 18.18 12.43
N SER A 888 20.92 19.11 13.10
CA SER A 888 21.17 19.01 14.56
C SER A 888 19.85 19.01 15.34
N GLY A 889 18.95 19.95 15.02
CA GLY A 889 17.65 20.02 15.69
C GLY A 889 16.76 18.82 15.40
N ALA A 890 16.73 18.34 14.16
CA ALA A 890 15.96 17.16 13.77
C ALA A 890 16.44 15.91 14.53
N VAL A 891 17.75 15.65 14.58
CA VAL A 891 18.32 14.52 15.31
C VAL A 891 17.98 14.56 16.80
N PHE A 892 18.17 15.71 17.45
CA PHE A 892 17.86 15.85 18.89
C PHE A 892 16.37 15.76 19.19
N ALA A 893 15.50 16.21 18.27
CA ALA A 893 14.06 16.09 18.47
C ALA A 893 13.60 14.64 18.29
N LEU A 894 14.10 13.92 17.29
CA LEU A 894 13.79 12.49 17.10
C LEU A 894 14.20 11.69 18.35
N LEU A 895 15.40 11.91 18.87
CA LEU A 895 15.86 11.27 20.11
C LEU A 895 15.05 11.72 21.34
N GLY A 896 14.68 13.00 21.42
CA GLY A 896 13.97 13.55 22.56
C GLY A 896 12.50 13.15 22.66
N PHE A 897 11.85 12.91 21.52
CA PHE A 897 10.48 12.41 21.42
C PHE A 897 10.41 10.88 21.24
N ASP A 898 11.56 10.19 21.23
CA ASP A 898 11.67 8.74 21.01
C ASP A 898 10.99 8.31 19.70
N LYS A 899 11.24 9.05 18.61
CA LYS A 899 10.68 8.76 17.29
C LYS A 899 11.78 8.29 16.34
N PRO A 900 11.52 7.21 15.56
CA PRO A 900 12.49 6.72 14.58
C PRO A 900 12.61 7.67 13.38
N PHE A 901 13.71 7.56 12.64
CA PHE A 901 13.86 8.18 11.33
C PHE A 901 13.28 7.23 10.26
N GLY A 902 12.26 7.65 9.57
CA GLY A 902 11.62 6.88 8.51
C GLY A 902 11.26 7.72 7.30
N PHE A 903 10.39 7.19 6.44
CA PHE A 903 9.98 7.83 5.18
C PHE A 903 9.35 9.21 5.40
N MET A 904 8.46 9.35 6.37
CA MET A 904 7.84 10.63 6.69
C MET A 904 8.81 11.63 7.32
N ALA A 905 9.79 11.16 8.11
CA ALA A 905 10.87 12.02 8.62
C ALA A 905 11.74 12.57 7.47
N LEU A 906 12.04 11.74 6.45
CA LEU A 906 12.75 12.16 5.25
C LEU A 906 11.98 13.26 4.49
N ILE A 907 10.68 13.09 4.28
CA ILE A 907 9.82 14.11 3.64
C ILE A 907 9.84 15.40 4.46
N GLY A 908 9.75 15.28 5.80
CA GLY A 908 9.88 16.41 6.73
C GLY A 908 11.20 17.14 6.58
N ALA A 909 12.33 16.44 6.54
CA ALA A 909 13.67 17.01 6.40
C ALA A 909 13.86 17.73 5.05
N ILE A 910 13.33 17.17 3.97
CA ILE A 910 13.36 17.76 2.63
C ILE A 910 12.53 19.06 2.59
N THR A 911 11.32 19.01 3.12
CA THR A 911 10.40 20.17 3.17
C THR A 911 10.97 21.28 4.08
N LEU A 912 11.59 20.88 5.20
CA LEU A 912 12.28 21.80 6.12
C LEU A 912 13.38 22.62 5.42
N THR A 913 14.07 22.05 4.43
CA THR A 913 15.08 22.78 3.63
C THR A 913 14.48 24.01 2.96
N GLY A 914 13.30 23.91 2.36
CA GLY A 914 12.58 25.04 1.77
C GLY A 914 12.19 26.11 2.79
N MET A 915 11.73 25.69 3.97
CA MET A 915 11.34 26.60 5.07
C MET A 915 12.52 27.42 5.60
N ILE A 916 13.69 26.80 5.75
CA ILE A 916 14.90 27.48 6.23
C ILE A 916 15.39 28.51 5.22
N ILE A 917 15.41 28.15 3.94
CA ILE A 917 15.80 29.09 2.86
C ILE A 917 14.84 30.27 2.83
N LYS A 918 13.53 30.04 2.98
CA LYS A 918 12.51 31.10 3.08
C LYS A 918 12.82 32.09 4.20
N ASN A 919 13.12 31.61 5.39
CA ASN A 919 13.49 32.45 6.54
C ASN A 919 14.78 33.24 6.27
N GLY A 920 15.76 32.62 5.62
CA GLY A 920 17.00 33.26 5.19
C GLY A 920 16.79 34.40 4.19
N ILE A 921 15.90 34.23 3.25
CA ILE A 921 15.55 35.26 2.25
C ILE A 921 15.02 36.51 2.95
N VAL A 922 14.08 36.36 3.89
CA VAL A 922 13.45 37.46 4.61
C VAL A 922 14.49 38.30 5.39
N LEU A 923 15.50 37.62 5.98
CA LEU A 923 16.56 38.30 6.70
C LEU A 923 17.54 39.03 5.74
N MET A 924 17.93 38.37 4.66
CA MET A 924 18.88 38.90 3.68
C MET A 924 18.30 40.11 2.93
N ASP A 925 17.02 40.04 2.54
CA ASP A 925 16.30 41.15 1.89
C ASP A 925 16.25 42.40 2.79
N GLN A 926 16.03 42.20 4.09
CA GLN A 926 16.04 43.31 5.04
C GLN A 926 17.44 43.92 5.21
N ILE A 927 18.51 43.12 5.23
CA ILE A 927 19.90 43.60 5.31
C ILE A 927 20.21 44.48 4.06
N GLU A 928 19.84 44.01 2.87
CA GLU A 928 20.05 44.81 1.64
C GLU A 928 19.20 46.09 1.61
N LEU A 929 17.98 46.09 2.12
CA LEU A 929 17.13 47.25 2.25
C LEU A 929 17.78 48.29 3.18
N GLU A 930 18.29 47.90 4.34
CA GLU A 930 18.96 48.80 5.27
C GLU A 930 20.30 49.35 4.70
N ARG A 931 21.00 48.56 3.90
CA ARG A 931 22.19 48.99 3.18
C ARG A 931 21.87 50.01 2.10
N THR A 932 20.79 49.79 1.35
CA THR A 932 20.33 50.71 0.32
C THR A 932 19.88 52.07 0.92
N ASN A 933 19.38 52.04 2.16
CA ASN A 933 19.05 53.23 2.95
C ASN A 933 20.28 53.98 3.51
N GLY A 934 21.51 53.56 3.13
CA GLY A 934 22.76 54.28 3.45
C GLY A 934 23.40 53.98 4.79
N LYS A 935 22.97 52.89 5.50
CA LYS A 935 23.58 52.50 6.79
C LYS A 935 24.92 51.79 6.59
N SER A 936 25.79 51.89 7.60
CA SER A 936 27.04 51.10 7.60
C SER A 936 26.77 49.60 7.54
N LEU A 937 27.69 48.79 7.03
CA LEU A 937 27.52 47.34 6.92
C LEU A 937 27.19 46.70 8.30
N SER A 938 27.90 47.14 9.35
CA SER A 938 27.67 46.60 10.70
C SER A 938 26.29 46.98 11.25
N ASP A 939 25.91 48.25 11.10
CA ASP A 939 24.62 48.76 11.61
C ASP A 939 23.43 48.19 10.82
N ALA A 940 23.56 48.08 9.48
CA ALA A 940 22.55 47.45 8.62
C ALA A 940 22.29 45.99 9.04
N ILE A 941 23.34 45.18 9.30
CA ILE A 941 23.19 43.81 9.75
C ILE A 941 22.52 43.74 11.13
N LYS A 942 23.00 44.55 12.10
CA LYS A 942 22.49 44.56 13.47
C LYS A 942 21.00 44.96 13.50
N GLU A 943 20.66 45.98 12.80
CA GLU A 943 19.29 46.52 12.80
C GLU A 943 18.31 45.63 12.03
N ALA A 944 18.71 45.12 10.85
CA ALA A 944 17.90 44.16 10.08
C ALA A 944 17.61 42.92 10.89
N THR A 945 18.63 42.37 11.56
CA THR A 945 18.46 41.16 12.38
C THR A 945 17.50 41.41 13.53
N VAL A 946 17.64 42.49 14.27
CA VAL A 946 16.73 42.82 15.37
C VAL A 946 15.29 43.07 14.88
N ASN A 947 15.13 43.78 13.76
CA ASN A 947 13.80 44.13 13.21
C ASN A 947 13.05 42.90 12.68
N ARG A 948 13.77 41.89 12.16
CA ARG A 948 13.16 40.68 11.61
C ARG A 948 13.06 39.51 12.57
N THR A 949 13.71 39.62 13.74
CA THR A 949 13.69 38.53 14.75
C THR A 949 12.27 38.13 15.12
N MET A 950 11.40 39.11 15.38
CA MET A 950 10.03 38.82 15.83
C MET A 950 9.24 38.07 14.74
N ALA A 951 9.32 38.49 13.48
CA ALA A 951 8.59 37.87 12.39
C ALA A 951 9.11 36.44 12.10
N ILE A 952 10.45 36.25 12.06
CA ILE A 952 11.08 34.94 11.82
C ILE A 952 10.79 33.96 12.97
N SER A 953 10.96 34.43 14.22
CA SER A 953 10.70 33.59 15.40
C SER A 953 9.23 33.23 15.54
N MET A 954 8.32 34.13 15.22
CA MET A 954 6.88 33.91 15.28
C MET A 954 6.45 32.89 14.20
N GLY A 955 6.93 33.05 12.95
CA GLY A 955 6.67 32.07 11.89
C GLY A 955 7.18 30.67 12.23
N ALA A 956 8.39 30.57 12.76
CA ALA A 956 8.92 29.30 13.22
C ALA A 956 8.13 28.71 14.39
N LEU A 957 7.73 29.55 15.35
CA LEU A 957 6.97 29.11 16.53
C LEU A 957 5.55 28.66 16.18
N THR A 958 4.86 29.40 15.26
CA THR A 958 3.55 29.00 14.77
C THR A 958 3.59 27.67 14.02
N THR A 959 4.63 27.44 13.23
CA THR A 959 4.82 26.16 12.52
C THR A 959 5.16 25.04 13.49
N ALA A 960 6.14 25.24 14.39
CA ALA A 960 6.55 24.21 15.32
C ALA A 960 5.44 23.82 16.32
N LEU A 961 4.78 24.79 16.93
CA LEU A 961 3.68 24.50 17.86
C LEU A 961 2.40 24.02 17.17
N GLY A 962 2.12 24.50 15.96
CA GLY A 962 0.99 24.04 15.17
C GLY A 962 1.09 22.57 14.74
N MET A 963 2.29 21.98 14.77
CA MET A 963 2.51 20.56 14.46
C MET A 963 2.47 19.63 15.69
N ILE A 964 2.30 20.17 16.90
CA ILE A 964 2.23 19.36 18.12
C ILE A 964 1.16 18.28 18.07
N PRO A 965 -0.07 18.54 17.58
CA PRO A 965 -1.08 17.49 17.49
C PRO A 965 -0.67 16.30 16.61
N LEU A 966 0.20 16.51 15.60
CA LEU A 966 0.71 15.42 14.75
C LEU A 966 1.73 14.51 15.45
N LEU A 967 2.27 14.87 16.63
CA LEU A 967 3.18 13.98 17.39
C LEU A 967 2.46 12.75 17.96
N SER A 968 1.13 12.80 18.06
CA SER A 968 0.30 11.66 18.47
C SER A 968 -0.18 10.80 17.29
N ASP A 969 -0.01 11.25 16.04
CA ASP A 969 -0.38 10.51 14.84
C ASP A 969 0.75 9.57 14.42
N LEU A 970 0.48 8.27 14.28
CA LEU A 970 1.50 7.25 13.99
C LEU A 970 2.19 7.42 12.63
N LEU A 971 1.54 8.02 11.63
CA LEU A 971 2.13 8.24 10.31
C LEU A 971 3.00 9.51 10.28
N PHE A 972 2.55 10.57 10.95
CA PHE A 972 3.16 11.90 10.85
C PHE A 972 4.03 12.29 12.03
N ASP A 973 4.09 11.52 13.11
CA ASP A 973 4.86 11.81 14.31
C ASP A 973 6.36 12.06 14.03
N GLN A 974 6.97 11.23 13.20
CA GLN A 974 8.36 11.32 12.77
C GLN A 974 8.62 12.62 11.98
N MET A 975 7.70 12.98 11.08
CA MET A 975 7.77 14.22 10.31
C MET A 975 7.60 15.43 11.20
N ALA A 976 6.63 15.40 12.12
CA ALA A 976 6.38 16.47 13.08
C ALA A 976 7.59 16.71 13.98
N ALA A 977 8.16 15.65 14.56
CA ALA A 977 9.37 15.72 15.39
C ALA A 977 10.56 16.33 14.61
N THR A 978 10.79 15.85 13.38
CA THR A 978 11.87 16.35 12.50
C THR A 978 11.71 17.84 12.19
N ILE A 979 10.51 18.29 11.87
CA ILE A 979 10.25 19.69 11.52
C ILE A 979 10.28 20.58 12.76
N ILE A 980 9.65 20.18 13.87
CA ILE A 980 9.64 20.95 15.13
C ILE A 980 11.09 21.20 15.58
N GLY A 981 11.89 20.17 15.71
CA GLY A 981 13.27 20.28 16.16
C GLY A 981 14.16 21.00 15.15
N GLY A 982 14.07 20.61 13.89
CA GLY A 982 14.89 21.18 12.83
C GLY A 982 14.62 22.66 12.62
N LEU A 983 13.34 23.08 12.63
CA LEU A 983 12.95 24.48 12.47
C LEU A 983 13.33 25.32 13.69
N ALA A 984 13.15 24.77 14.92
CA ALA A 984 13.55 25.46 16.14
C ALA A 984 15.07 25.74 16.14
N ALA A 985 15.88 24.69 15.89
CA ALA A 985 17.33 24.85 15.82
C ALA A 985 17.75 25.77 14.66
N ALA A 986 17.22 25.57 13.46
CA ALA A 986 17.53 26.39 12.30
C ALA A 986 17.20 27.87 12.53
N THR A 987 16.07 28.17 13.17
CA THR A 987 15.65 29.56 13.45
C THR A 987 16.59 30.22 14.45
N ILE A 988 16.88 29.54 15.56
CA ILE A 988 17.81 30.07 16.55
C ILE A 988 19.19 30.28 15.93
N LEU A 989 19.70 29.27 15.22
CA LEU A 989 21.04 29.34 14.65
C LEU A 989 21.14 30.33 13.49
N SER A 990 20.13 30.45 12.62
CA SER A 990 20.15 31.39 11.50
C SER A 990 20.15 32.84 11.94
N LEU A 991 19.46 33.18 13.04
CA LEU A 991 19.48 34.53 13.62
C LEU A 991 20.86 34.96 14.15
N PHE A 992 21.75 34.01 14.43
CA PHE A 992 23.14 34.27 14.87
C PHE A 992 24.16 33.98 13.78
N VAL A 993 23.99 32.92 13.02
CA VAL A 993 24.96 32.42 12.02
C VAL A 993 24.92 33.26 10.73
N MET A 994 23.73 33.56 10.22
CA MET A 994 23.61 34.33 8.97
C MET A 994 24.21 35.74 9.08
N PRO A 995 23.96 36.52 10.14
CA PRO A 995 24.61 37.82 10.33
C PRO A 995 26.15 37.71 10.42
N ALA A 996 26.65 36.66 11.09
CA ALA A 996 28.10 36.43 11.20
C ALA A 996 28.72 36.06 9.84
N LEU A 997 28.08 35.16 9.04
CA LEU A 997 28.53 34.80 7.71
C LEU A 997 28.47 36.00 6.75
N TYR A 998 27.42 36.82 6.83
CA TYR A 998 27.28 38.01 6.00
C TYR A 998 28.37 39.05 6.30
N ARG A 999 28.70 39.26 7.58
CA ARG A 999 29.79 40.15 8.02
C ARG A 999 31.17 39.70 7.50
N LEU A 1000 31.39 38.35 7.39
CA LEU A 1000 32.66 37.83 6.86
C LEU A 1000 32.72 37.90 5.31
N ALA A 1001 31.58 37.71 4.63
CA ALA A 1001 31.53 37.67 3.15
C ALA A 1001 31.61 39.08 2.50
N TYR A 1002 31.20 40.11 3.23
CA TYR A 1002 31.20 41.48 2.75
C TYR A 1002 32.21 42.35 3.51
N LYS A 1003 33.08 43.06 2.76
CA LYS A 1003 33.98 44.06 3.34
C LYS A 1003 33.32 45.41 3.39
N GLU A 1004 33.54 46.17 4.42
CA GLU A 1004 33.18 47.63 4.44
C GLU A 1004 33.81 48.32 3.27
N LYS A 1005 33.01 48.91 2.36
CA LYS A 1005 33.51 49.96 1.45
C LYS A 1005 33.89 51.13 2.34
N ALA A 1006 35.16 51.56 2.28
CA ALA A 1006 35.55 52.80 2.91
C ALA A 1006 34.60 53.92 2.41
N PRO A 1007 34.15 54.82 3.28
CA PRO A 1007 33.33 55.94 2.85
C PRO A 1007 34.06 56.67 1.72
N SER A 1008 33.46 56.76 0.53
CA SER A 1008 33.97 57.61 -0.53
C SER A 1008 33.97 59.04 0.04
N THR A 1009 35.12 59.53 0.40
CA THR A 1009 35.33 60.95 0.65
C THR A 1009 34.99 61.65 -0.70
N GLN A 1010 33.78 62.06 -0.88
CA GLN A 1010 33.47 63.03 -1.91
C GLN A 1010 34.26 64.27 -1.49
N THR A 1011 35.40 64.45 -2.16
CA THR A 1011 36.22 65.65 -2.08
C THR A 1011 35.33 66.82 -2.51
N ASN A 1012 35.27 67.84 -1.63
CA ASN A 1012 34.68 69.16 -1.87
C ASN A 1012 35.45 69.93 -3.00
N ALA A 1013 35.67 69.28 -4.14
CA ALA A 1013 36.31 69.83 -5.31
C ALA A 1013 35.37 70.29 -6.42
N GLU A 1014 34.04 69.95 -6.31
CA GLU A 1014 33.06 70.41 -7.35
C GLU A 1014 32.20 71.56 -6.94
N LEU A 1015 32.46 72.21 -5.76
CA LEU A 1015 31.77 73.45 -5.36
C LEU A 1015 32.60 74.73 -5.60
N GLU A 1016 33.83 74.65 -6.06
CA GLU A 1016 34.66 75.83 -6.42
C GLU A 1016 34.73 76.13 -7.92
N GLU A 1017 34.26 75.27 -8.80
CA GLU A 1017 34.17 75.55 -10.24
C GLU A 1017 32.84 76.10 -10.74
N ALA A 1018 31.89 76.39 -9.85
CA ALA A 1018 30.59 77.06 -10.18
C ALA A 1018 30.56 78.53 -9.70
N SER A 1019 31.66 79.06 -9.18
CA SER A 1019 31.69 80.46 -8.75
C SER A 1019 32.95 81.21 -9.27
N SER A 1020 33.42 80.85 -10.47
CA SER A 1020 34.32 81.75 -11.23
C SER A 1020 33.82 82.00 -12.61
#